data_3da75339ba45b4f08aaa72c39a7fc8f9
#
_entry.id   3da75339ba45b4f08aaa72c39a7fc8f9
#
_cell.length_a   1.000
_cell.length_b   1.000
_cell.length_c   1.000
_cell.angle_alpha   90.00
_cell.angle_beta   90.00
_cell.angle_gamma   90.00
#
_symmetry.space_group_name_H-M   'P 1'
#
loop_
_entity.id
_entity.type
_entity.pdbx_description
1 polymer ?
#
loop_
_entity_poly.entity_id
_entity_poly.type
_entity_poly.pdbx_seq_one_letter_code
_entity_poly.pdbx_strand_id
1 'polypeptide(L)'
;MALLLLVTCLMAPVVALAQEKKPVAVLPFRIYAVEALDHLRKGLQQMFSARMAEYGFPVIDPDTVNKHPMAFLPAFERPEISTIGKDLNADLIITGTLTQVGRKISLDVKLFDVSEEKPPFTVYMVEDDMDKLASAVDKTSKSLFNQITGVVQVDSVRVEGNRRIETEAILAVVETKKGESLDYDQLDKDLRAVYRMGFFKDVHIETEDGPKGKIVIFNVSEKSSIGNISFRGNKKEKADDLLKESGIKIYSILNRSEVRQSINRLKEYYRQKGYYNVEITDRIEDLPQNEVSLIYEIDEGEKVYVKKIEFVGNEKFDDGDLKDVMDTSEKGLLSFFTKSGLLDKRRLEFDLQKVTAFYHNHGYIRAKVGEPEVSYEEGVGLIITVEVIEGERYKVNKVGIEGDLIEPEDVLLKKVRITKEEFFNREVLRADTLALREVYADQGYAYADVAPLVQEDHENHLVDIFYKASKGKKVRFERINITGNTQTRDKVIRRELKVQEGEYYSGKGMRDSNANVQRTGYFEDVEFQTKKGSQDDLMVLNVNVKERSTGSFSIGAGYSSFDNAFGTFEIGQSNLFGRGQKLRASARIGSRIVEYDIRFVEPWLFDKPLLAGIDIYDWTIEYDEYTKESFGGALRFGFPLRMIDDYTRATFRYLYDDAYISDVEETASLAIKDMEGTNITSSLTLTVNRDSRDNLWYTTKGSVNIISLEYAGDPLGGTVAFNRYEAETKWYFPFRWGTVFMLRARGGYMEARPEDGRLPIYQKYRIGGMNSVRGYDFASISPEDPATQDKIGGEKMIVCNFEYRFPLVKKQGVSGVVFFDAGNVWAKDDSYSFGSLRKSAGLGARWNSPLGPLRLEYAFILDPGPDETRSDEDPAGNWEFAIGGAF
;
A
#
# COMPACT_ATOMS: atom_id res chain seq x y z
N MET A 1 -53.63 35.05 -3.10
CA MET A 1 -54.62 35.85 -2.36
C MET A 1 -55.66 34.84 -1.93
N ALA A 2 -55.90 34.67 -0.68
CA ALA A 2 -56.68 33.64 0.05
C ALA A 2 -55.86 32.49 0.58
N LEU A 3 -55.17 32.74 1.71
CA LEU A 3 -54.92 31.80 2.83
C LEU A 3 -54.08 32.53 3.90
N LEU A 4 -54.60 33.68 4.34
CA LEU A 4 -53.99 34.45 5.42
C LEU A 4 -55.13 35.01 6.27
N LEU A 5 -55.86 34.13 6.97
CA LEU A 5 -56.88 34.48 7.95
C LEU A 5 -57.44 33.17 8.56
N LEU A 6 -56.72 32.61 9.54
CA LEU A 6 -57.26 31.69 10.57
C LEU A 6 -56.18 31.17 11.51
N VAL A 7 -55.45 32.05 12.19
CA VAL A 7 -54.74 31.70 13.46
C VAL A 7 -54.63 32.96 14.30
N THR A 8 -55.78 33.47 14.72
CA THR A 8 -55.87 34.44 15.82
C THR A 8 -57.12 34.09 16.62
N CYS A 9 -57.02 33.13 17.50
CA CYS A 9 -57.86 32.94 18.67
C CYS A 9 -57.37 31.62 19.36
N LEU A 10 -56.64 31.81 20.42
CA LEU A 10 -56.53 30.99 21.66
C LEU A 10 -55.14 31.14 22.29
N MET A 11 -54.82 32.39 22.63
CA MET A 11 -53.89 32.69 23.71
C MET A 11 -54.75 33.07 24.92
N ALA A 12 -55.36 32.11 25.57
CA ALA A 12 -55.75 32.27 26.96
C ALA A 12 -54.49 32.17 27.81
N PRO A 13 -54.15 33.15 28.66
CA PRO A 13 -53.08 32.96 29.62
C PRO A 13 -53.52 31.86 30.59
N VAL A 14 -52.76 30.73 30.55
CA VAL A 14 -52.77 29.80 31.69
C VAL A 14 -52.23 30.61 32.88
N VAL A 15 -53.16 31.17 33.68
CA VAL A 15 -52.87 31.64 35.02
C VAL A 15 -52.47 30.36 35.79
N ALA A 16 -51.19 30.14 35.90
CA ALA A 16 -50.68 29.21 36.89
C ALA A 16 -51.16 29.72 38.23
N LEU A 17 -52.12 29.02 38.89
CA LEU A 17 -52.45 29.19 40.27
C LEU A 17 -51.12 28.97 41.03
N ALA A 18 -50.46 30.09 41.38
CA ALA A 18 -49.36 30.08 42.31
C ALA A 18 -50.02 29.71 43.67
N GLN A 19 -49.80 28.46 44.06
CA GLN A 19 -50.17 27.98 45.42
C GLN A 19 -49.40 28.89 46.36
N GLU A 20 -50.18 29.74 47.14
CA GLU A 20 -49.60 30.65 48.11
C GLU A 20 -48.75 29.86 49.07
N LYS A 21 -47.42 30.06 49.02
CA LYS A 21 -46.48 29.26 49.82
C LYS A 21 -46.67 29.62 51.31
N LYS A 22 -46.91 28.62 52.10
CA LYS A 22 -47.16 28.71 53.56
C LYS A 22 -45.95 29.37 54.24
N PRO A 23 -46.18 30.36 55.15
CA PRO A 23 -45.08 30.98 55.92
C PRO A 23 -44.44 29.98 56.88
N VAL A 24 -43.11 30.00 56.95
CA VAL A 24 -42.25 29.06 57.65
C VAL A 24 -41.56 29.76 58.83
N ALA A 25 -41.62 29.23 60.01
CA ALA A 25 -40.77 29.62 61.14
C ALA A 25 -39.77 28.49 61.44
N VAL A 26 -38.53 28.87 61.59
CA VAL A 26 -37.45 27.94 61.98
C VAL A 26 -37.07 28.25 63.42
N LEU A 27 -37.27 27.26 64.32
CA LEU A 27 -36.90 27.40 65.72
C LEU A 27 -35.39 27.11 65.93
N PRO A 28 -34.79 27.69 67.00
CA PRO A 28 -33.40 27.39 67.36
C PRO A 28 -33.18 25.89 67.58
N PHE A 29 -32.14 25.37 66.98
CA PHE A 29 -31.78 23.96 67.05
C PHE A 29 -31.20 23.57 68.43
N ARG A 30 -31.38 22.35 68.86
CA ARG A 30 -30.75 21.86 70.06
C ARG A 30 -29.47 21.18 69.73
N ILE A 31 -28.47 21.35 70.56
CA ILE A 31 -27.17 20.83 70.36
C ILE A 31 -26.83 19.87 71.48
N TYR A 32 -26.52 18.64 71.16
CA TYR A 32 -26.03 17.61 72.09
C TYR A 32 -24.61 17.25 71.63
N ALA A 33 -23.60 17.83 72.27
CA ALA A 33 -22.20 17.63 71.99
C ALA A 33 -21.38 17.65 73.26
N VAL A 34 -20.24 17.02 73.30
CA VAL A 34 -19.31 17.01 74.43
C VAL A 34 -18.61 18.34 74.59
N GLU A 35 -18.37 19.06 73.46
CA GLU A 35 -17.84 20.45 73.48
C GLU A 35 -18.93 21.47 73.37
N ALA A 36 -18.65 22.71 73.88
CA ALA A 36 -19.62 23.82 73.91
C ALA A 36 -19.82 24.37 72.45
N LEU A 37 -20.75 23.77 71.72
CA LEU A 37 -21.11 24.16 70.33
C LEU A 37 -22.40 25.04 70.29
N ASP A 38 -22.73 25.72 71.37
CA ASP A 38 -23.99 26.54 71.51
C ASP A 38 -24.17 27.62 70.47
N HIS A 39 -23.07 28.09 69.88
CA HIS A 39 -23.07 29.01 68.70
C HIS A 39 -23.78 28.46 67.48
N LEU A 40 -23.80 27.14 67.34
CA LEU A 40 -24.44 26.46 66.20
C LEU A 40 -25.97 26.42 66.29
N ARG A 41 -26.55 26.68 67.46
CA ARG A 41 -28.04 26.77 67.64
C ARG A 41 -28.61 27.80 66.65
N LYS A 42 -28.08 29.03 66.70
CA LYS A 42 -28.51 30.10 65.81
C LYS A 42 -28.00 29.94 64.40
N GLY A 43 -26.79 29.37 64.23
CA GLY A 43 -26.19 29.10 62.92
C GLY A 43 -27.02 28.10 62.05
N LEU A 44 -27.48 26.99 62.65
CA LEU A 44 -28.39 26.06 62.01
C LEU A 44 -29.74 26.66 61.67
N GLN A 45 -30.32 27.41 62.64
CA GLN A 45 -31.57 28.18 62.41
C GLN A 45 -31.45 29.08 61.17
N GLN A 46 -30.37 29.86 61.10
CA GLN A 46 -30.11 30.74 59.95
C GLN A 46 -29.92 29.97 58.64
N MET A 47 -29.16 28.89 58.69
CA MET A 47 -28.93 28.06 57.49
C MET A 47 -30.24 27.49 56.94
N PHE A 48 -31.08 26.89 57.76
CA PHE A 48 -32.39 26.39 57.35
C PHE A 48 -33.32 27.50 56.88
N SER A 49 -33.33 28.64 57.58
CA SER A 49 -34.13 29.84 57.18
C SER A 49 -33.70 30.34 55.79
N ALA A 50 -32.41 30.45 55.57
CA ALA A 50 -31.85 30.84 54.22
C ALA A 50 -32.23 29.85 53.12
N ARG A 51 -32.12 28.54 53.38
CA ARG A 51 -32.49 27.50 52.38
C ARG A 51 -33.99 27.49 52.09
N MET A 52 -34.84 27.65 53.10
CA MET A 52 -36.29 27.70 52.84
C MET A 52 -36.67 28.98 52.08
N ALA A 53 -36.00 30.08 52.35
CA ALA A 53 -36.18 31.32 51.58
C ALA A 53 -35.68 31.16 50.09
N GLU A 54 -34.57 30.50 49.87
CA GLU A 54 -34.09 30.16 48.50
C GLU A 54 -35.12 29.31 47.75
N TYR A 55 -35.82 28.41 48.44
CA TYR A 55 -36.93 27.64 47.85
C TYR A 55 -38.24 28.47 47.72
N GLY A 56 -38.18 29.78 48.05
CA GLY A 56 -39.22 30.76 47.83
C GLY A 56 -40.36 30.65 48.86
N PHE A 57 -40.13 30.07 50.04
CA PHE A 57 -41.09 30.16 51.14
C PHE A 57 -40.98 31.52 51.88
N PRO A 58 -42.05 32.12 52.29
CA PRO A 58 -42.01 33.26 53.20
C PRO A 58 -41.47 32.78 54.58
N VAL A 59 -40.26 33.18 54.93
CA VAL A 59 -39.62 32.79 56.19
C VAL A 59 -39.75 33.86 57.23
N ILE A 60 -40.21 33.50 58.42
CA ILE A 60 -40.27 34.41 59.54
C ILE A 60 -38.88 34.77 60.04
N ASP A 61 -38.56 36.01 60.18
CA ASP A 61 -37.24 36.49 60.59
C ASP A 61 -36.73 35.78 61.84
N PRO A 62 -35.56 35.09 61.84
CA PRO A 62 -35.01 34.38 62.96
C PRO A 62 -34.95 35.21 64.28
N ASP A 63 -34.66 36.50 64.15
CA ASP A 63 -34.61 37.40 65.35
C ASP A 63 -36.01 37.62 65.96
N THR A 64 -37.05 37.58 65.15
CA THR A 64 -38.45 37.63 65.63
C THR A 64 -38.83 36.32 66.33
N VAL A 65 -38.45 35.17 65.72
CA VAL A 65 -38.63 33.81 66.26
C VAL A 65 -37.94 33.71 67.65
N ASN A 66 -36.72 34.20 67.76
CA ASN A 66 -35.92 34.13 68.97
C ASN A 66 -36.43 35.03 70.17
N LYS A 67 -37.29 35.98 69.87
CA LYS A 67 -37.94 36.80 70.91
C LYS A 67 -39.17 36.12 71.55
N HIS A 68 -39.67 35.06 70.93
CA HIS A 68 -40.80 34.31 71.41
C HIS A 68 -40.45 33.54 72.73
N PRO A 69 -41.27 33.68 73.83
CA PRO A 69 -40.90 33.06 75.12
C PRO A 69 -40.66 31.55 75.06
N MET A 70 -41.31 30.83 74.16
CA MET A 70 -41.23 29.40 74.04
C MET A 70 -40.20 28.92 73.01
N ALA A 71 -39.46 29.83 72.36
CA ALA A 71 -38.51 29.42 71.26
C ALA A 71 -37.38 28.52 71.76
N PHE A 72 -37.06 28.49 73.01
CA PHE A 72 -35.94 27.74 73.61
C PHE A 72 -36.36 26.62 74.54
N LEU A 73 -37.58 26.07 74.44
CA LEU A 73 -38.05 24.97 75.27
C LEU A 73 -37.18 23.71 75.12
N PRO A 74 -37.03 22.94 76.20
CA PRO A 74 -36.21 21.70 76.17
C PRO A 74 -36.86 20.61 75.37
N ALA A 75 -38.13 20.65 75.08
CA ALA A 75 -38.82 19.78 74.12
C ALA A 75 -40.00 20.55 73.54
N PHE A 76 -40.38 20.24 72.34
CA PHE A 76 -41.48 20.77 71.59
C PHE A 76 -42.50 19.66 71.37
N GLU A 77 -43.60 19.78 71.98
CA GLU A 77 -44.78 18.97 71.74
C GLU A 77 -45.80 19.75 70.89
N ARG A 78 -46.83 19.09 70.42
CA ARG A 78 -47.79 19.69 69.49
C ARG A 78 -48.48 20.96 70.02
N PRO A 79 -48.90 21.07 71.33
CA PRO A 79 -49.56 22.28 71.88
C PRO A 79 -48.69 23.56 71.84
N GLU A 80 -47.35 23.36 72.14
CA GLU A 80 -46.41 24.48 72.13
C GLU A 80 -46.15 24.95 70.70
N ILE A 81 -45.98 23.96 69.75
CA ILE A 81 -45.78 24.23 68.33
C ILE A 81 -46.99 24.97 67.75
N SER A 82 -48.19 24.57 68.09
CA SER A 82 -49.43 25.28 67.65
C SER A 82 -49.55 26.70 68.21
N THR A 83 -49.11 26.93 69.40
CA THR A 83 -49.07 28.23 70.03
C THR A 83 -48.03 29.15 69.35
N ILE A 84 -46.81 28.65 69.19
CA ILE A 84 -45.72 29.36 68.52
C ILE A 84 -46.14 29.73 67.11
N GLY A 85 -46.75 28.81 66.37
CA GLY A 85 -47.17 29.02 64.98
C GLY A 85 -48.21 30.10 64.83
N LYS A 86 -49.19 30.07 65.71
CA LYS A 86 -50.26 31.14 65.77
C LYS A 86 -49.69 32.50 66.13
N ASP A 87 -48.85 32.55 67.18
CA ASP A 87 -48.27 33.81 67.66
C ASP A 87 -47.28 34.45 66.62
N LEU A 88 -46.62 33.65 65.89
CA LEU A 88 -45.69 34.07 64.80
C LEU A 88 -46.36 34.18 63.43
N ASN A 89 -47.59 33.81 63.27
CA ASN A 89 -48.35 33.73 62.05
C ASN A 89 -47.60 32.84 61.01
N ALA A 90 -47.06 31.69 61.46
CA ALA A 90 -46.41 30.69 60.69
C ALA A 90 -47.29 29.46 60.48
N ASP A 91 -47.46 29.00 59.22
CA ASP A 91 -48.22 27.81 58.91
C ASP A 91 -47.35 26.52 59.08
N LEU A 92 -46.03 26.68 58.88
CA LEU A 92 -45.09 25.60 59.05
C LEU A 92 -43.99 25.93 60.06
N ILE A 93 -43.67 24.96 60.93
CA ILE A 93 -42.59 25.11 61.90
C ILE A 93 -41.53 24.04 61.67
N ILE A 94 -40.31 24.50 61.56
CA ILE A 94 -39.13 23.62 61.45
C ILE A 94 -38.36 23.69 62.77
N THR A 95 -38.07 22.54 63.35
CA THR A 95 -37.25 22.46 64.58
C THR A 95 -36.36 21.18 64.45
N GLY A 96 -35.25 21.17 65.17
CA GLY A 96 -34.35 20.03 65.07
C GLY A 96 -33.34 19.93 66.22
N THR A 97 -32.58 18.86 66.17
CA THR A 97 -31.46 18.57 67.05
C THR A 97 -30.19 18.21 66.23
N LEU A 98 -29.07 18.72 66.66
CA LEU A 98 -27.76 18.26 66.23
C LEU A 98 -27.11 17.46 67.37
N THR A 99 -26.80 16.21 67.12
CA THR A 99 -26.12 15.35 68.07
C THR A 99 -24.75 15.01 67.56
N GLN A 100 -23.70 15.22 68.33
CA GLN A 100 -22.36 14.84 68.05
C GLN A 100 -21.84 13.74 68.95
N VAL A 101 -21.36 12.64 68.40
CA VAL A 101 -20.74 11.53 69.13
C VAL A 101 -19.35 11.22 68.48
N GLY A 102 -18.33 11.68 69.16
CA GLY A 102 -16.97 11.64 68.56
C GLY A 102 -16.89 12.58 67.36
N ARG A 103 -16.49 12.07 66.21
CA ARG A 103 -16.44 12.84 64.94
C ARG A 103 -17.75 12.85 64.17
N LYS A 104 -18.63 11.88 64.42
CA LYS A 104 -19.92 11.77 63.69
C LYS A 104 -20.94 12.75 64.20
N ILE A 105 -21.76 13.27 63.32
CA ILE A 105 -22.89 14.14 63.63
C ILE A 105 -24.18 13.52 63.11
N SER A 106 -25.26 13.67 63.87
CA SER A 106 -26.62 13.39 63.45
C SER A 106 -27.45 14.69 63.54
N LEU A 107 -28.06 15.02 62.39
CA LEU A 107 -29.00 16.13 62.29
C LEU A 107 -30.42 15.60 62.13
N ASP A 108 -31.23 15.80 63.15
CA ASP A 108 -32.64 15.37 63.20
C ASP A 108 -33.52 16.59 63.05
N VAL A 109 -34.33 16.67 61.98
CA VAL A 109 -35.21 17.83 61.75
C VAL A 109 -36.62 17.38 61.58
N LYS A 110 -37.50 18.14 62.25
CA LYS A 110 -38.97 17.93 62.27
C LYS A 110 -39.65 19.11 61.63
N LEU A 111 -40.59 18.81 60.74
CA LEU A 111 -41.50 19.78 60.14
C LEU A 111 -42.88 19.53 60.65
N PHE A 112 -43.45 20.56 61.22
CA PHE A 112 -44.85 20.60 61.72
C PHE A 112 -45.69 21.48 60.81
N ASP A 113 -46.82 20.98 60.36
CA ASP A 113 -47.90 21.83 59.85
C ASP A 113 -48.80 22.30 61.05
N VAL A 114 -48.92 23.58 61.25
CA VAL A 114 -49.64 24.16 62.40
C VAL A 114 -51.15 23.96 62.31
N SER A 115 -51.64 23.85 61.06
CA SER A 115 -53.08 23.70 60.78
C SER A 115 -53.54 22.25 60.76
N GLU A 116 -52.63 21.27 60.63
CA GLU A 116 -52.98 19.85 60.53
C GLU A 116 -52.61 19.03 61.78
N GLU A 117 -53.48 18.18 62.25
CA GLU A 117 -53.23 17.32 63.44
C GLU A 117 -52.41 16.09 63.17
N LYS A 118 -51.67 16.05 62.05
CA LYS A 118 -50.81 14.96 61.62
C LYS A 118 -49.49 14.93 62.41
N PRO A 119 -48.84 13.74 62.56
CA PRO A 119 -47.47 13.65 63.08
C PRO A 119 -46.50 14.52 62.29
N PRO A 120 -45.46 15.08 62.95
CA PRO A 120 -44.46 15.85 62.20
C PRO A 120 -43.73 14.98 61.24
N PHE A 121 -43.42 15.52 60.05
CA PHE A 121 -42.51 14.91 59.15
C PHE A 121 -41.10 15.06 59.71
N THR A 122 -40.40 13.90 59.88
CA THR A 122 -39.05 13.85 60.46
C THR A 122 -38.05 13.38 59.49
N VAL A 123 -36.99 14.15 59.34
CA VAL A 123 -35.83 13.79 58.54
C VAL A 123 -34.60 13.70 59.43
N TYR A 124 -33.83 12.62 59.31
CA TYR A 124 -32.56 12.52 60.01
C TYR A 124 -31.45 12.28 59.06
N MET A 125 -30.30 12.89 59.32
CA MET A 125 -29.11 12.79 58.47
C MET A 125 -27.88 12.54 59.33
N VAL A 126 -27.12 11.53 59.04
CA VAL A 126 -25.88 11.20 59.77
C VAL A 126 -24.71 11.44 58.81
N GLU A 127 -23.71 12.19 59.25
CA GLU A 127 -22.47 12.45 58.53
C GLU A 127 -21.25 12.12 59.41
N ASP A 128 -20.14 11.77 58.79
CA ASP A 128 -18.94 11.26 59.50
C ASP A 128 -18.10 12.36 60.16
N ASP A 129 -18.31 13.61 59.81
CA ASP A 129 -17.55 14.76 60.33
C ASP A 129 -18.34 16.06 60.32
N MET A 130 -18.00 16.97 61.25
CA MET A 130 -18.60 18.29 61.35
C MET A 130 -18.47 19.17 60.12
N ASP A 131 -17.39 18.99 59.33
CA ASP A 131 -17.16 19.75 58.08
C ASP A 131 -18.27 19.50 57.04
N LYS A 132 -19.00 18.40 57.16
CA LYS A 132 -20.13 18.07 56.29
C LYS A 132 -21.49 18.60 56.79
N LEU A 133 -21.52 19.40 57.85
CA LEU A 133 -22.78 19.93 58.43
C LEU A 133 -23.55 20.74 57.36
N ALA A 134 -22.89 21.57 56.54
CA ALA A 134 -23.56 22.37 55.50
C ALA A 134 -24.23 21.47 54.45
N SER A 135 -23.58 20.37 54.06
CA SER A 135 -24.17 19.36 53.16
C SER A 135 -25.39 18.65 53.78
N ALA A 136 -25.30 18.33 55.09
CA ALA A 136 -26.43 17.74 55.79
C ALA A 136 -27.66 18.65 55.84
N VAL A 137 -27.45 19.97 56.12
CA VAL A 137 -28.50 20.97 56.05
C VAL A 137 -29.14 21.08 54.70
N ASP A 138 -28.32 21.08 53.64
CA ASP A 138 -28.77 21.17 52.25
C ASP A 138 -29.68 20.01 51.87
N LYS A 139 -29.21 18.79 52.12
CA LYS A 139 -29.96 17.54 51.84
C LYS A 139 -31.28 17.49 52.65
N THR A 140 -31.23 17.89 53.91
CA THR A 140 -32.41 17.89 54.79
C THR A 140 -33.42 18.94 54.34
N SER A 141 -32.98 20.16 54.02
CA SER A 141 -33.84 21.24 53.52
C SER A 141 -34.52 20.86 52.20
N LYS A 142 -33.79 20.17 51.25
CA LYS A 142 -34.38 19.63 50.03
C LYS A 142 -35.47 18.59 50.31
N SER A 143 -35.24 17.71 51.26
CA SER A 143 -36.29 16.73 51.71
C SER A 143 -37.54 17.40 52.29
N LEU A 144 -37.38 18.45 53.08
CA LEU A 144 -38.49 19.22 53.57
C LEU A 144 -39.26 19.93 52.45
N PHE A 145 -38.53 20.55 51.48
CA PHE A 145 -39.13 21.17 50.34
C PHE A 145 -39.99 20.19 49.52
N ASN A 146 -39.44 19.02 49.19
CA ASN A 146 -40.18 17.97 48.47
C ASN A 146 -41.44 17.52 49.19
N GLN A 147 -41.38 17.41 50.52
CA GLN A 147 -42.53 17.04 51.35
C GLN A 147 -43.62 18.11 51.32
N ILE A 148 -43.25 19.39 51.41
CA ILE A 148 -44.18 20.50 51.39
C ILE A 148 -44.84 20.64 50.02
N THR A 149 -44.11 20.48 48.94
CA THR A 149 -44.55 20.69 47.56
C THR A 149 -45.18 19.46 46.88
N GLY A 150 -45.13 18.29 47.53
CA GLY A 150 -45.74 17.05 47.04
C GLY A 150 -45.01 16.48 45.82
N VAL A 151 -43.72 16.84 45.54
CA VAL A 151 -42.92 16.37 44.44
C VAL A 151 -42.68 14.85 44.57
N VAL A 152 -43.08 14.10 43.54
CA VAL A 152 -42.85 12.65 43.42
C VAL A 152 -41.37 12.38 43.18
N GLN A 153 -40.74 11.56 43.99
CA GLN A 153 -39.34 11.16 43.83
C GLN A 153 -39.21 9.90 43.00
N VAL A 154 -38.04 9.71 42.40
CA VAL A 154 -37.65 8.45 41.79
C VAL A 154 -37.12 7.50 42.84
N ASP A 155 -37.78 6.36 43.03
CA ASP A 155 -37.34 5.35 44.00
C ASP A 155 -36.19 4.48 43.43
N SER A 156 -36.31 4.10 42.16
CA SER A 156 -35.24 3.40 41.45
C SER A 156 -35.45 3.52 39.95
N VAL A 157 -34.37 3.32 39.20
CA VAL A 157 -34.37 3.21 37.73
C VAL A 157 -33.98 1.78 37.36
N ARG A 158 -34.76 1.14 36.50
CA ARG A 158 -34.55 -0.25 36.04
C ARG A 158 -34.57 -0.28 34.54
N VAL A 159 -33.94 -1.31 33.96
CA VAL A 159 -34.00 -1.61 32.56
C VAL A 159 -34.54 -3.01 32.39
N GLU A 160 -35.47 -3.20 31.50
CA GLU A 160 -36.05 -4.50 31.15
C GLU A 160 -36.03 -4.74 29.66
N GLY A 161 -35.98 -5.99 29.25
CA GLY A 161 -35.96 -6.39 27.80
C GLY A 161 -34.60 -6.41 27.16
N ASN A 162 -33.54 -5.93 27.82
CA ASN A 162 -32.17 -6.08 27.34
C ASN A 162 -31.65 -7.52 27.50
N ARG A 163 -30.85 -8.00 26.55
CA ARG A 163 -30.27 -9.33 26.57
C ARG A 163 -28.76 -9.33 26.35
N ARG A 164 -28.26 -8.58 25.37
CA ARG A 164 -26.86 -8.48 25.01
C ARG A 164 -26.24 -7.18 25.53
N ILE A 165 -27.01 -6.14 25.58
CA ILE A 165 -26.54 -4.85 26.07
C ILE A 165 -26.67 -4.86 27.59
N GLU A 166 -25.59 -4.64 28.30
CA GLU A 166 -25.55 -4.64 29.74
C GLU A 166 -26.42 -3.49 30.32
N THR A 167 -27.15 -3.76 31.40
CA THR A 167 -27.99 -2.78 32.08
C THR A 167 -27.21 -1.52 32.46
N GLU A 168 -25.96 -1.70 32.91
CA GLU A 168 -25.06 -0.62 33.32
C GLU A 168 -24.71 0.30 32.14
N ALA A 169 -24.56 -0.24 30.94
CA ALA A 169 -24.30 0.54 29.74
C ALA A 169 -25.49 1.42 29.34
N ILE A 170 -26.73 0.91 29.54
CA ILE A 170 -27.94 1.67 29.25
C ILE A 170 -28.11 2.76 30.34
N LEU A 171 -27.93 2.41 31.62
CA LEU A 171 -28.03 3.35 32.71
C LEU A 171 -26.95 4.44 32.68
N ALA A 172 -25.82 4.20 32.06
CA ALA A 172 -24.74 5.19 31.93
C ALA A 172 -25.14 6.42 31.10
N VAL A 173 -26.13 6.29 30.20
CA VAL A 173 -26.63 7.38 29.35
C VAL A 173 -27.90 8.00 29.89
N VAL A 174 -28.49 7.45 31.00
CA VAL A 174 -29.67 7.95 31.71
C VAL A 174 -29.22 8.92 32.79
N GLU A 175 -29.71 10.14 32.72
CA GLU A 175 -29.40 11.17 33.73
C GLU A 175 -30.29 11.10 34.96
N THR A 176 -31.54 10.59 34.84
CA THR A 176 -32.47 10.40 35.94
C THR A 176 -31.90 9.40 36.96
N LYS A 177 -31.80 9.82 38.25
CA LYS A 177 -31.22 8.99 39.31
C LYS A 177 -32.18 8.81 40.49
N LYS A 178 -31.95 7.76 41.23
CA LYS A 178 -32.63 7.47 42.48
C LYS A 178 -32.56 8.64 43.47
N GLY A 179 -33.68 9.03 44.02
CA GLY A 179 -33.81 10.10 45.02
C GLY A 179 -33.98 11.51 44.45
N GLU A 180 -33.97 11.66 43.12
CA GLU A 180 -34.30 12.90 42.45
C GLU A 180 -35.83 13.07 42.26
N SER A 181 -36.30 14.29 42.00
CA SER A 181 -37.68 14.52 41.62
C SER A 181 -37.97 13.92 40.25
N LEU A 182 -39.12 13.30 40.10
CA LEU A 182 -39.53 12.77 38.81
C LEU A 182 -39.84 13.92 37.86
N ASP A 183 -39.02 14.07 36.84
CA ASP A 183 -39.14 15.08 35.79
C ASP A 183 -39.41 14.37 34.44
N TYR A 184 -40.60 14.59 33.89
CA TYR A 184 -41.02 13.98 32.63
C TYR A 184 -40.26 14.52 31.41
N ASP A 185 -39.80 15.76 31.45
CA ASP A 185 -38.99 16.34 30.38
C ASP A 185 -37.58 15.72 30.37
N GLN A 186 -37.03 15.40 31.56
CA GLN A 186 -35.77 14.66 31.66
C GLN A 186 -35.93 13.23 31.22
N LEU A 187 -37.05 12.55 31.58
CA LEU A 187 -37.33 11.21 31.10
C LEU A 187 -37.40 11.12 29.54
N ASP A 188 -38.00 12.13 28.89
CA ASP A 188 -38.02 12.17 27.42
C ASP A 188 -36.60 12.34 26.82
N LYS A 189 -35.74 13.13 27.47
CA LYS A 189 -34.31 13.25 27.07
C LYS A 189 -33.58 11.93 27.27
N ASP A 190 -33.80 11.26 28.39
CA ASP A 190 -33.20 9.97 28.72
C ASP A 190 -33.65 8.88 27.74
N LEU A 191 -34.95 8.83 27.42
CA LEU A 191 -35.50 7.93 26.40
C LEU A 191 -34.80 8.14 25.05
N ARG A 192 -34.66 9.38 24.62
CA ARG A 192 -33.95 9.74 23.39
C ARG A 192 -32.47 9.40 23.46
N ALA A 193 -31.82 9.52 24.61
CA ALA A 193 -30.43 9.15 24.82
C ALA A 193 -30.25 7.65 24.68
N VAL A 194 -31.11 6.82 25.31
CA VAL A 194 -31.08 5.37 25.15
C VAL A 194 -31.38 4.96 23.72
N TYR A 195 -32.36 5.58 23.06
CA TYR A 195 -32.66 5.28 21.64
C TYR A 195 -31.51 5.64 20.71
N ARG A 196 -30.78 6.74 20.97
CA ARG A 196 -29.61 7.18 20.21
C ARG A 196 -28.40 6.25 20.32
N MET A 197 -28.35 5.35 21.30
CA MET A 197 -27.33 4.30 21.36
C MET A 197 -27.34 3.42 20.09
N GLY A 198 -28.46 3.40 19.34
CA GLY A 198 -28.57 2.72 18.07
C GLY A 198 -28.84 1.21 18.16
N PHE A 199 -28.80 0.63 19.36
CA PHE A 199 -28.95 -0.81 19.60
C PHE A 199 -30.41 -1.29 19.66
N PHE A 200 -31.33 -0.39 19.87
CA PHE A 200 -32.74 -0.73 20.13
C PHE A 200 -33.63 -0.39 18.93
N LYS A 201 -34.60 -1.24 18.67
CA LYS A 201 -35.68 -0.98 17.72
C LYS A 201 -36.82 -0.22 18.36
N ASP A 202 -37.01 -0.41 19.67
CA ASP A 202 -38.02 0.27 20.47
C ASP A 202 -37.49 0.52 21.88
N VAL A 203 -37.86 1.67 22.46
CA VAL A 203 -37.59 2.07 23.83
C VAL A 203 -38.79 2.82 24.35
N HIS A 204 -39.40 2.38 25.44
CA HIS A 204 -40.44 3.11 26.12
C HIS A 204 -40.23 3.12 27.64
N ILE A 205 -40.78 4.06 28.30
CA ILE A 205 -40.65 4.24 29.76
C ILE A 205 -41.98 3.95 30.42
N GLU A 206 -41.96 3.08 31.40
CA GLU A 206 -43.05 2.83 32.30
C GLU A 206 -42.70 3.30 33.71
N THR A 207 -43.70 3.68 34.51
CA THR A 207 -43.51 4.04 35.93
C THR A 207 -44.44 3.26 36.80
N GLU A 208 -43.88 2.62 37.83
CA GLU A 208 -44.61 1.88 38.85
C GLU A 208 -44.50 2.58 40.22
N ASP A 209 -45.45 2.26 41.13
CA ASP A 209 -45.39 2.75 42.49
C ASP A 209 -44.39 1.96 43.33
N GLY A 210 -43.38 2.63 43.83
CA GLY A 210 -42.35 2.08 44.70
C GLY A 210 -42.55 2.56 46.17
N PRO A 211 -41.80 1.97 47.12
CA PRO A 211 -41.92 2.27 48.53
C PRO A 211 -41.61 3.73 48.92
N LYS A 212 -40.80 4.45 48.13
CA LYS A 212 -40.35 5.82 48.41
C LYS A 212 -40.56 6.79 47.25
N GLY A 213 -41.37 6.42 46.23
CA GLY A 213 -41.61 7.23 45.05
C GLY A 213 -41.98 6.38 43.84
N LYS A 214 -41.66 6.84 42.65
CA LYS A 214 -41.89 6.07 41.40
C LYS A 214 -40.65 5.28 40.99
N ILE A 215 -40.83 4.02 40.57
CA ILE A 215 -39.85 3.22 39.91
C ILE A 215 -39.96 3.56 38.41
N VAL A 216 -38.86 3.97 37.79
CA VAL A 216 -38.78 4.27 36.36
C VAL A 216 -38.20 3.04 35.65
N ILE A 217 -38.94 2.47 34.72
CA ILE A 217 -38.55 1.26 33.99
C ILE A 217 -38.35 1.63 32.50
N PHE A 218 -37.14 1.47 32.03
CA PHE A 218 -36.80 1.57 30.60
C PHE A 218 -37.00 0.19 29.96
N ASN A 219 -38.12 -0.01 29.29
CA ASN A 219 -38.38 -1.21 28.52
C ASN A 219 -37.71 -1.05 27.15
N VAL A 220 -36.74 -1.92 26.85
CA VAL A 220 -35.97 -1.86 25.62
C VAL A 220 -36.19 -3.12 24.77
N SER A 221 -36.27 -2.95 23.46
CA SER A 221 -36.30 -4.08 22.52
C SER A 221 -35.12 -3.98 21.60
N GLU A 222 -34.16 -4.89 21.75
CA GLU A 222 -32.94 -4.89 20.97
C GLU A 222 -33.17 -5.18 19.50
N LYS A 223 -32.42 -4.50 18.60
CA LYS A 223 -32.33 -4.87 17.19
C LYS A 223 -31.63 -6.23 17.07
N SER A 224 -32.05 -7.03 16.10
CA SER A 224 -31.40 -8.31 15.84
C SER A 224 -29.96 -8.13 15.38
N SER A 225 -29.07 -9.05 15.75
CA SER A 225 -27.71 -9.10 15.24
C SER A 225 -27.59 -10.11 14.09
N ILE A 226 -26.58 -9.93 13.27
CA ILE A 226 -26.29 -10.83 12.18
C ILE A 226 -25.46 -12.00 12.72
N GLY A 227 -26.11 -13.15 12.93
CA GLY A 227 -25.44 -14.36 13.42
C GLY A 227 -24.72 -15.12 12.32
N ASN A 228 -25.18 -15.00 11.07
CA ASN A 228 -24.60 -15.67 9.91
C ASN A 228 -24.72 -14.81 8.66
N ILE A 229 -23.73 -14.90 7.77
CA ILE A 229 -23.76 -14.30 6.42
C ILE A 229 -23.45 -15.40 5.42
N SER A 230 -24.31 -15.59 4.43
CA SER A 230 -24.12 -16.58 3.38
C SER A 230 -24.43 -16.02 2.00
N PHE A 231 -23.78 -16.60 1.00
CA PHE A 231 -23.94 -16.24 -0.40
C PHE A 231 -24.45 -17.45 -1.17
N ARG A 232 -25.44 -17.25 -2.01
CA ARG A 232 -26.02 -18.28 -2.86
C ARG A 232 -26.00 -17.83 -4.31
N GLY A 233 -25.60 -18.72 -5.22
CA GLY A 233 -25.51 -18.40 -6.64
C GLY A 233 -24.16 -17.89 -7.13
N ASN A 234 -23.21 -17.60 -6.24
CA ASN A 234 -21.84 -17.16 -6.53
C ASN A 234 -20.96 -18.31 -7.05
N LYS A 235 -21.12 -18.69 -8.32
CA LYS A 235 -20.38 -19.79 -8.96
C LYS A 235 -18.97 -19.40 -9.41
N LYS A 236 -18.72 -18.11 -9.65
CA LYS A 236 -17.50 -17.58 -10.23
C LYS A 236 -16.61 -16.89 -9.19
N GLU A 237 -17.20 -16.29 -8.16
CA GLU A 237 -16.46 -15.57 -7.12
C GLU A 237 -16.57 -16.30 -5.78
N LYS A 238 -15.50 -16.23 -4.97
CA LYS A 238 -15.44 -16.94 -3.68
C LYS A 238 -16.23 -16.21 -2.60
N ALA A 239 -16.91 -16.95 -1.74
CA ALA A 239 -17.67 -16.39 -0.62
C ALA A 239 -16.83 -15.51 0.32
N ASP A 240 -15.56 -15.89 0.56
CA ASP A 240 -14.64 -15.12 1.42
C ASP A 240 -14.33 -13.74 0.85
N ASP A 241 -14.19 -13.61 -0.48
CA ASP A 241 -13.94 -12.35 -1.15
C ASP A 241 -15.20 -11.47 -1.12
N LEU A 242 -16.38 -12.08 -1.36
CA LEU A 242 -17.67 -11.39 -1.26
C LEU A 242 -17.95 -10.91 0.17
N LEU A 243 -17.57 -11.69 1.18
CA LEU A 243 -17.74 -11.29 2.58
C LEU A 243 -16.91 -10.03 2.89
N LYS A 244 -15.67 -9.98 2.44
CA LYS A 244 -14.81 -8.80 2.59
C LYS A 244 -15.39 -7.58 1.90
N GLU A 245 -15.83 -7.73 0.66
CA GLU A 245 -16.38 -6.64 -0.14
C GLU A 245 -17.75 -6.17 0.37
N SER A 246 -18.55 -7.05 0.98
CA SER A 246 -19.81 -6.68 1.60
C SER A 246 -19.62 -5.63 2.70
N GLY A 247 -18.50 -5.66 3.42
CA GLY A 247 -18.18 -4.78 4.53
C GLY A 247 -19.06 -4.99 5.77
N ILE A 248 -19.91 -6.03 5.77
CA ILE A 248 -20.75 -6.39 6.93
C ILE A 248 -20.02 -7.44 7.76
N LYS A 249 -20.09 -7.28 9.07
CA LYS A 249 -19.45 -8.20 10.03
C LYS A 249 -20.49 -9.06 10.73
N ILE A 250 -20.14 -10.31 10.96
CA ILE A 250 -20.91 -11.20 11.84
C ILE A 250 -20.94 -10.59 13.24
N TYR A 251 -22.04 -10.74 13.94
CA TYR A 251 -22.37 -10.15 15.24
C TYR A 251 -22.56 -8.63 15.26
N SER A 252 -22.55 -7.97 14.10
CA SER A 252 -23.01 -6.59 14.01
C SER A 252 -24.54 -6.50 14.06
N ILE A 253 -25.06 -5.32 14.42
CA ILE A 253 -26.50 -5.07 14.41
C ILE A 253 -27.02 -5.03 12.97
N LEU A 254 -28.14 -5.66 12.74
CA LEU A 254 -28.81 -5.60 11.44
C LEU A 254 -29.25 -4.18 11.13
N ASN A 255 -28.63 -3.58 10.11
CA ASN A 255 -29.01 -2.27 9.58
C ASN A 255 -29.40 -2.42 8.09
N ARG A 256 -30.67 -2.24 7.79
CA ARG A 256 -31.19 -2.34 6.41
C ARG A 256 -30.53 -1.37 5.43
N SER A 257 -30.07 -0.21 5.91
CA SER A 257 -29.35 0.74 5.05
C SER A 257 -27.96 0.23 4.68
N GLU A 258 -27.25 -0.37 5.65
CA GLU A 258 -25.93 -0.98 5.42
C GLU A 258 -26.03 -2.21 4.52
N VAL A 259 -27.08 -3.03 4.67
CA VAL A 259 -27.33 -4.17 3.77
C VAL A 259 -27.53 -3.69 2.32
N ARG A 260 -28.31 -2.63 2.10
CA ARG A 260 -28.45 -2.04 0.75
C ARG A 260 -27.13 -1.50 0.19
N GLN A 261 -26.33 -0.84 1.03
CA GLN A 261 -25.01 -0.36 0.63
C GLN A 261 -24.07 -1.53 0.31
N SER A 262 -24.13 -2.62 1.07
CA SER A 262 -23.35 -3.83 0.80
C SER A 262 -23.70 -4.46 -0.54
N ILE A 263 -24.98 -4.52 -0.88
CA ILE A 263 -25.45 -4.99 -2.19
C ILE A 263 -24.84 -4.14 -3.31
N ASN A 264 -24.82 -2.81 -3.14
CA ASN A 264 -24.22 -1.93 -4.14
C ASN A 264 -22.70 -2.15 -4.27
N ARG A 265 -21.98 -2.36 -3.15
CA ARG A 265 -20.55 -2.72 -3.18
C ARG A 265 -20.32 -4.05 -3.89
N LEU A 266 -21.12 -5.07 -3.57
CA LEU A 266 -21.04 -6.37 -4.22
C LEU A 266 -21.36 -6.28 -5.73
N LYS A 267 -22.38 -5.51 -6.13
CA LYS A 267 -22.68 -5.27 -7.55
C LYS A 267 -21.50 -4.59 -8.25
N GLU A 268 -20.88 -3.59 -7.60
CA GLU A 268 -19.71 -2.91 -8.18
C GLU A 268 -18.51 -3.85 -8.29
N TYR A 269 -18.27 -4.70 -7.27
CA TYR A 269 -17.24 -5.73 -7.32
C TYR A 269 -17.43 -6.69 -8.51
N TYR A 270 -18.66 -7.20 -8.71
CA TYR A 270 -18.97 -8.06 -9.85
C TYR A 270 -18.82 -7.34 -11.19
N ARG A 271 -19.20 -6.06 -11.27
CA ARG A 271 -19.00 -5.25 -12.48
C ARG A 271 -17.53 -5.09 -12.84
N GLN A 272 -16.67 -4.87 -11.86
CA GLN A 272 -15.20 -4.80 -12.06
C GLN A 272 -14.63 -6.13 -12.56
N LYS A 273 -15.30 -7.25 -12.28
CA LYS A 273 -14.96 -8.59 -12.80
C LYS A 273 -15.59 -8.87 -14.16
N GLY A 274 -16.40 -7.98 -14.69
CA GLY A 274 -17.05 -8.07 -15.99
C GLY A 274 -18.50 -8.58 -15.97
N TYR A 275 -19.08 -8.81 -14.80
CA TYR A 275 -20.49 -9.24 -14.68
C TYR A 275 -21.39 -8.01 -14.54
N TYR A 276 -21.67 -7.37 -15.66
CA TYR A 276 -22.39 -6.10 -15.69
C TYR A 276 -23.86 -6.22 -15.33
N ASN A 277 -24.47 -7.35 -15.68
CA ASN A 277 -25.89 -7.66 -15.46
C ASN A 277 -26.14 -8.47 -14.17
N VAL A 278 -25.23 -8.42 -13.21
CA VAL A 278 -25.38 -9.12 -11.93
C VAL A 278 -26.61 -8.60 -11.17
N GLU A 279 -27.47 -9.50 -10.76
CA GLU A 279 -28.56 -9.21 -9.84
C GLU A 279 -28.25 -9.78 -8.45
N ILE A 280 -28.41 -8.95 -7.43
CA ILE A 280 -28.14 -9.32 -6.04
C ILE A 280 -29.33 -8.85 -5.20
N THR A 281 -29.93 -9.77 -4.47
CA THR A 281 -31.00 -9.51 -3.51
C THR A 281 -30.60 -10.05 -2.14
N ASP A 282 -31.19 -9.47 -1.09
CA ASP A 282 -31.00 -9.96 0.28
C ASP A 282 -32.22 -10.72 0.76
N ARG A 283 -31.99 -11.76 1.54
CA ARG A 283 -32.99 -12.49 2.31
C ARG A 283 -32.52 -12.59 3.75
N ILE A 284 -33.41 -12.24 4.67
CA ILE A 284 -33.14 -12.27 6.08
C ILE A 284 -34.01 -13.36 6.70
N GLU A 285 -33.37 -14.29 7.40
CA GLU A 285 -34.06 -15.39 8.12
C GLU A 285 -33.78 -15.25 9.62
N ASP A 286 -34.83 -15.32 10.45
CA ASP A 286 -34.70 -15.23 11.88
C ASP A 286 -34.02 -16.48 12.46
N LEU A 287 -33.08 -16.25 13.37
CA LEU A 287 -32.38 -17.27 14.14
C LEU A 287 -32.74 -17.16 15.64
N PRO A 288 -32.48 -18.20 16.44
CA PRO A 288 -32.61 -18.10 17.90
C PRO A 288 -31.78 -16.96 18.50
N GLN A 289 -32.14 -16.53 19.70
CA GLN A 289 -31.40 -15.50 20.49
C GLN A 289 -31.41 -14.09 19.88
N ASN A 290 -32.46 -13.71 19.15
CA ASN A 290 -32.57 -12.41 18.45
C ASN A 290 -31.45 -12.18 17.43
N GLU A 291 -31.00 -13.24 16.77
CA GLU A 291 -30.07 -13.18 15.65
C GLU A 291 -30.79 -13.37 14.32
N VAL A 292 -30.11 -13.00 13.23
CA VAL A 292 -30.59 -13.25 11.87
C VAL A 292 -29.49 -13.82 11.00
N SER A 293 -29.86 -14.64 10.04
CA SER A 293 -29.02 -15.03 8.93
C SER A 293 -29.27 -14.11 7.74
N LEU A 294 -28.25 -13.41 7.31
CA LEU A 294 -28.26 -12.56 6.11
C LEU A 294 -27.79 -13.40 4.91
N ILE A 295 -28.66 -13.64 3.96
CA ILE A 295 -28.40 -14.43 2.76
C ILE A 295 -28.42 -13.49 1.57
N TYR A 296 -27.32 -13.44 0.82
CA TYR A 296 -27.27 -12.78 -0.48
C TYR A 296 -27.58 -13.79 -1.57
N GLU A 297 -28.64 -13.56 -2.30
CA GLU A 297 -29.01 -14.35 -3.49
C GLU A 297 -28.46 -13.63 -4.71
N ILE A 298 -27.55 -14.29 -5.45
CA ILE A 298 -26.76 -13.69 -6.52
C ILE A 298 -27.08 -14.42 -7.82
N ASP A 299 -27.48 -13.69 -8.82
CA ASP A 299 -27.47 -14.14 -10.22
C ASP A 299 -26.32 -13.38 -10.91
N GLU A 300 -25.22 -14.10 -11.17
CA GLU A 300 -24.00 -13.49 -11.71
C GLU A 300 -24.17 -13.03 -13.17
N GLY A 301 -25.10 -13.62 -13.90
CA GLY A 301 -25.23 -13.40 -15.33
C GLY A 301 -24.02 -13.86 -16.15
N GLU A 302 -23.92 -13.40 -17.37
CA GLU A 302 -22.76 -13.62 -18.23
C GLU A 302 -21.78 -12.45 -18.18
N LYS A 303 -20.47 -12.74 -18.47
CA LYS A 303 -19.46 -11.68 -18.61
C LYS A 303 -19.75 -10.83 -19.83
N VAL A 304 -19.89 -9.56 -19.61
CA VAL A 304 -20.04 -8.55 -20.66
C VAL A 304 -18.72 -7.88 -20.92
N TYR A 305 -18.35 -7.78 -22.19
CA TYR A 305 -17.09 -7.18 -22.62
C TYR A 305 -17.34 -5.91 -23.41
N VAL A 306 -16.40 -4.99 -23.35
CA VAL A 306 -16.33 -3.85 -24.24
C VAL A 306 -16.09 -4.39 -25.65
N LYS A 307 -17.05 -4.21 -26.52
CA LYS A 307 -17.02 -4.68 -27.90
C LYS A 307 -16.50 -3.60 -28.84
N LYS A 308 -16.84 -2.35 -28.55
CA LYS A 308 -16.51 -1.24 -29.39
C LYS A 308 -16.27 0.03 -28.56
N ILE A 309 -15.29 0.80 -28.95
CA ILE A 309 -15.04 2.16 -28.47
C ILE A 309 -15.07 3.07 -29.69
N GLU A 310 -15.90 4.08 -29.67
CA GLU A 310 -16.11 5.03 -30.78
C GLU A 310 -15.85 6.45 -30.29
N PHE A 311 -15.22 7.23 -31.14
CA PHE A 311 -15.09 8.66 -30.95
C PHE A 311 -15.92 9.40 -31.97
N VAL A 312 -16.53 10.50 -31.56
CA VAL A 312 -17.37 11.35 -32.41
C VAL A 312 -16.79 12.77 -32.39
N GLY A 313 -16.51 13.33 -33.56
CA GLY A 313 -15.93 14.67 -33.68
C GLY A 313 -14.40 14.69 -33.79
N ASN A 314 -13.75 13.55 -33.87
CA ASN A 314 -12.32 13.36 -34.04
C ASN A 314 -11.92 13.40 -35.55
N GLU A 315 -11.96 14.57 -36.15
CA GLU A 315 -11.65 14.71 -37.59
C GLU A 315 -10.17 14.59 -37.95
N LYS A 316 -9.27 14.90 -37.01
CA LYS A 316 -7.80 15.00 -37.25
C LYS A 316 -7.02 13.74 -36.87
N PHE A 317 -7.58 12.92 -35.98
CA PHE A 317 -7.00 11.64 -35.54
C PHE A 317 -8.05 10.56 -35.69
N ASP A 318 -7.63 9.38 -36.10
CA ASP A 318 -8.55 8.25 -36.18
C ASP A 318 -8.81 7.62 -34.78
N ASP A 319 -9.83 6.79 -34.71
CA ASP A 319 -10.18 6.07 -33.47
C ASP A 319 -9.00 5.20 -32.98
N GLY A 320 -8.16 4.70 -33.89
CA GLY A 320 -7.03 3.86 -33.56
C GLY A 320 -5.99 4.61 -32.74
N ASP A 321 -5.63 5.82 -33.18
CA ASP A 321 -4.66 6.67 -32.48
C ASP A 321 -5.13 7.00 -31.05
N LEU A 322 -6.44 7.26 -30.90
CA LEU A 322 -7.04 7.61 -29.61
C LEU A 322 -7.16 6.37 -28.68
N LYS A 323 -7.50 5.21 -29.23
CA LYS A 323 -7.54 3.93 -28.51
C LYS A 323 -6.17 3.47 -28.04
N ASP A 324 -5.11 3.76 -28.80
CA ASP A 324 -3.74 3.39 -28.46
C ASP A 324 -3.25 4.05 -27.16
N VAL A 325 -3.73 5.22 -26.81
CA VAL A 325 -3.38 5.91 -25.55
C VAL A 325 -4.24 5.47 -24.36
N MET A 326 -5.32 4.71 -24.58
CA MET A 326 -6.22 4.21 -23.55
C MET A 326 -5.72 2.87 -22.98
N ASP A 327 -5.94 2.65 -21.68
CA ASP A 327 -5.76 1.34 -21.05
C ASP A 327 -7.00 0.46 -21.21
N THR A 328 -8.20 1.08 -21.31
CA THR A 328 -9.43 0.40 -21.65
C THR A 328 -9.36 -0.03 -23.12
N SER A 329 -9.62 -1.30 -23.38
CA SER A 329 -9.52 -1.87 -24.73
C SER A 329 -10.71 -2.75 -25.07
N GLU A 330 -10.97 -2.89 -26.35
CA GLU A 330 -11.95 -3.83 -26.89
C GLU A 330 -11.53 -5.29 -26.62
N LYS A 331 -12.49 -6.21 -26.63
CA LYS A 331 -12.22 -7.65 -26.46
C LYS A 331 -11.38 -8.17 -27.64
N GLY A 332 -10.15 -8.62 -27.33
CA GLY A 332 -9.24 -9.22 -28.30
C GLY A 332 -9.18 -10.75 -28.22
N LEU A 333 -8.47 -11.40 -29.13
CA LEU A 333 -8.30 -12.86 -29.18
C LEU A 333 -7.67 -13.45 -27.91
N LEU A 334 -6.80 -12.69 -27.22
CA LEU A 334 -6.10 -13.13 -26.01
C LEU A 334 -6.78 -12.67 -24.71
N SER A 335 -8.03 -12.17 -24.79
CA SER A 335 -8.79 -11.64 -23.65
C SER A 335 -9.02 -12.67 -22.54
N PHE A 336 -8.94 -13.95 -22.84
CA PHE A 336 -9.10 -15.01 -21.84
C PHE A 336 -7.88 -15.17 -20.93
N PHE A 337 -6.68 -14.77 -21.37
CA PHE A 337 -5.46 -14.70 -20.54
C PHE A 337 -5.26 -13.33 -19.91
N THR A 338 -5.85 -12.30 -20.49
CA THR A 338 -5.69 -10.92 -20.07
C THR A 338 -7.03 -10.37 -19.60
N LYS A 339 -7.03 -9.32 -18.80
CA LYS A 339 -8.26 -8.61 -18.41
C LYS A 339 -8.73 -7.62 -19.50
N SER A 340 -8.28 -7.75 -20.75
CA SER A 340 -8.67 -6.87 -21.84
C SER A 340 -10.14 -7.03 -22.18
N GLY A 341 -10.80 -5.92 -22.50
CA GLY A 341 -12.24 -5.88 -22.79
C GLY A 341 -13.13 -5.80 -21.55
N LEU A 342 -12.64 -5.75 -20.33
CA LEU A 342 -13.44 -5.49 -19.14
C LEU A 342 -13.52 -3.99 -18.87
N LEU A 343 -14.75 -3.51 -18.61
CA LEU A 343 -14.97 -2.10 -18.29
C LEU A 343 -14.66 -1.82 -16.81
N ASP A 344 -13.79 -0.86 -16.58
CA ASP A 344 -13.56 -0.22 -15.28
C ASP A 344 -13.84 1.27 -15.44
N LYS A 345 -14.87 1.79 -14.78
CA LYS A 345 -15.28 3.20 -14.89
C LYS A 345 -14.17 4.19 -14.52
N ARG A 346 -13.44 3.93 -13.42
CA ARG A 346 -12.35 4.82 -12.98
C ARG A 346 -11.20 4.82 -13.98
N ARG A 347 -10.90 3.66 -14.56
CA ARG A 347 -9.90 3.54 -15.62
C ARG A 347 -10.32 4.30 -16.88
N LEU A 348 -11.60 4.16 -17.27
CA LEU A 348 -12.14 4.88 -18.42
C LEU A 348 -12.08 6.39 -18.22
N GLU A 349 -12.46 6.93 -17.04
CA GLU A 349 -12.31 8.35 -16.70
C GLU A 349 -10.87 8.83 -16.83
N PHE A 350 -9.91 8.01 -16.39
CA PHE A 350 -8.48 8.30 -16.53
C PHE A 350 -8.03 8.26 -17.99
N ASP A 351 -8.56 7.33 -18.78
CA ASP A 351 -8.29 7.23 -20.21
C ASP A 351 -8.76 8.47 -20.98
N LEU A 352 -9.91 9.05 -20.64
CA LEU A 352 -10.36 10.30 -21.24
C LEU A 352 -9.41 11.48 -20.97
N GLN A 353 -8.78 11.49 -19.77
CA GLN A 353 -7.73 12.47 -19.49
C GLN A 353 -6.50 12.24 -20.35
N LYS A 354 -6.15 10.98 -20.65
CA LYS A 354 -5.04 10.67 -21.58
C LYS A 354 -5.36 11.08 -23.00
N VAL A 355 -6.60 10.86 -23.46
CA VAL A 355 -7.05 11.32 -24.79
C VAL A 355 -6.99 12.85 -24.86
N THR A 356 -7.46 13.56 -23.84
CA THR A 356 -7.33 15.02 -23.76
C THR A 356 -5.86 15.45 -23.82
N ALA A 357 -4.99 14.78 -23.05
CA ALA A 357 -3.55 15.04 -23.05
C ALA A 357 -2.92 14.76 -24.42
N PHE A 358 -3.38 13.73 -25.11
CA PHE A 358 -2.94 13.41 -26.47
C PHE A 358 -3.19 14.59 -27.43
N TYR A 359 -4.39 15.15 -27.45
CA TYR A 359 -4.70 16.34 -28.24
C TYR A 359 -3.84 17.54 -27.87
N HIS A 360 -3.67 17.79 -26.55
CA HIS A 360 -2.82 18.88 -26.07
C HIS A 360 -1.34 18.69 -26.44
N ASN A 361 -0.90 17.47 -26.58
CA ASN A 361 0.47 17.14 -27.01
C ASN A 361 0.67 17.29 -28.51
N HIS A 362 -0.43 17.40 -29.28
CA HIS A 362 -0.39 17.60 -30.74
C HIS A 362 -0.79 19.01 -31.16
N GLY A 363 -0.85 19.96 -30.23
CA GLY A 363 -1.10 21.37 -30.49
C GLY A 363 -2.56 21.82 -30.35
N TYR A 364 -3.49 20.93 -30.03
CA TYR A 364 -4.91 21.27 -29.87
C TYR A 364 -5.19 21.67 -28.42
N ILE A 365 -4.74 22.83 -28.00
CA ILE A 365 -4.75 23.31 -26.61
C ILE A 365 -6.18 23.38 -26.03
N ARG A 366 -7.17 23.62 -26.85
CA ARG A 366 -8.57 23.78 -26.46
C ARG A 366 -9.41 22.52 -26.67
N ALA A 367 -8.80 21.43 -27.04
CA ALA A 367 -9.50 20.17 -27.19
C ALA A 367 -10.21 19.77 -25.89
N LYS A 368 -11.46 19.35 -26.04
CA LYS A 368 -12.29 18.85 -24.93
C LYS A 368 -12.80 17.46 -25.28
N VAL A 369 -12.69 16.55 -24.34
CA VAL A 369 -13.23 15.20 -24.43
C VAL A 369 -14.40 15.13 -23.46
N GLY A 370 -15.58 14.76 -23.97
CA GLY A 370 -16.81 14.64 -23.21
C GLY A 370 -16.83 13.44 -22.27
N GLU A 371 -17.89 13.34 -21.48
CA GLU A 371 -18.12 12.14 -20.67
C GLU A 371 -18.48 10.94 -21.56
N PRO A 372 -18.05 9.72 -21.22
CA PRO A 372 -18.30 8.55 -22.05
C PRO A 372 -19.75 8.10 -21.91
N GLU A 373 -20.45 7.90 -22.99
CA GLU A 373 -21.73 7.22 -23.03
C GLU A 373 -21.48 5.73 -23.16
N VAL A 374 -21.94 4.95 -22.17
CA VAL A 374 -21.78 3.49 -22.15
C VAL A 374 -23.15 2.87 -22.36
N SER A 375 -23.36 2.26 -23.50
CA SER A 375 -24.58 1.53 -23.86
C SER A 375 -24.34 0.04 -23.88
N TYR A 376 -25.34 -0.75 -23.50
CA TYR A 376 -25.33 -2.20 -23.60
C TYR A 376 -26.27 -2.63 -24.72
N GLU A 377 -25.77 -3.39 -25.69
CA GLU A 377 -26.54 -3.97 -26.79
C GLU A 377 -26.57 -5.49 -26.62
N GLU A 378 -27.77 -6.03 -26.53
CA GLU A 378 -27.97 -7.47 -26.30
C GLU A 378 -27.36 -8.29 -27.45
N GLY A 379 -26.57 -9.31 -27.13
CA GLY A 379 -25.88 -10.15 -28.12
C GLY A 379 -24.57 -9.52 -28.67
N VAL A 380 -24.34 -8.24 -28.49
CA VAL A 380 -23.12 -7.54 -28.94
C VAL A 380 -22.17 -7.30 -27.79
N GLY A 381 -22.60 -6.59 -26.74
CA GLY A 381 -21.79 -6.23 -25.58
C GLY A 381 -21.86 -4.75 -25.24
N LEU A 382 -20.82 -4.22 -24.59
CA LEU A 382 -20.73 -2.80 -24.23
C LEU A 382 -20.14 -1.99 -25.40
N ILE A 383 -20.81 -0.90 -25.74
CA ILE A 383 -20.35 0.13 -26.68
C ILE A 383 -20.07 1.38 -25.86
N ILE A 384 -18.90 1.96 -26.05
CA ILE A 384 -18.48 3.21 -25.40
C ILE A 384 -18.36 4.27 -26.48
N THR A 385 -19.14 5.32 -26.37
CA THR A 385 -19.09 6.49 -27.30
C THR A 385 -18.55 7.69 -26.54
N VAL A 386 -17.60 8.38 -27.14
CA VAL A 386 -16.93 9.54 -26.55
C VAL A 386 -16.96 10.69 -27.53
N GLU A 387 -17.56 11.81 -27.14
CA GLU A 387 -17.57 13.03 -27.94
C GLU A 387 -16.27 13.79 -27.77
N VAL A 388 -15.69 14.27 -28.87
CA VAL A 388 -14.47 15.08 -28.90
C VAL A 388 -14.71 16.40 -29.63
N ILE A 389 -14.30 17.48 -29.04
CA ILE A 389 -14.25 18.80 -29.66
C ILE A 389 -12.78 19.17 -29.79
N GLU A 390 -12.20 19.02 -30.98
CA GLU A 390 -10.76 19.18 -31.19
C GLU A 390 -10.27 20.64 -31.08
N GLY A 391 -11.02 21.57 -31.59
CA GLY A 391 -10.61 22.98 -31.71
C GLY A 391 -9.50 23.22 -32.74
N GLU A 392 -8.87 24.37 -32.69
CA GLU A 392 -7.81 24.75 -33.63
C GLU A 392 -6.43 24.34 -33.11
N ARG A 393 -5.48 24.12 -34.02
CA ARG A 393 -4.12 23.71 -33.75
C ARG A 393 -3.18 24.90 -33.63
N TYR A 394 -2.47 25.05 -32.52
CA TYR A 394 -1.60 26.18 -32.20
C TYR A 394 -0.12 25.86 -32.47
N LYS A 395 0.56 26.80 -33.14
CA LYS A 395 2.00 26.76 -33.38
C LYS A 395 2.76 27.51 -32.30
N VAL A 396 3.94 27.03 -31.96
CA VAL A 396 4.87 27.71 -31.05
C VAL A 396 5.50 28.91 -31.80
N ASN A 397 5.36 30.13 -31.24
CA ASN A 397 5.90 31.34 -31.81
C ASN A 397 7.17 31.78 -31.05
N LYS A 398 7.03 32.24 -29.82
CA LYS A 398 8.15 32.69 -28.99
C LYS A 398 8.32 31.82 -27.76
N VAL A 399 9.60 31.56 -27.41
CA VAL A 399 9.95 30.88 -26.19
C VAL A 399 11.03 31.68 -25.46
N GLY A 400 10.82 32.00 -24.20
CA GLY A 400 11.76 32.77 -23.37
C GLY A 400 11.79 32.30 -21.94
N ILE A 401 12.80 32.74 -21.17
CA ILE A 401 12.95 32.47 -19.77
C ILE A 401 13.16 33.79 -19.04
N GLU A 402 12.34 34.07 -18.05
CA GLU A 402 12.33 35.31 -17.30
C GLU A 402 12.51 35.09 -15.80
N GLY A 403 12.89 36.13 -15.06
CA GLY A 403 13.00 36.11 -13.59
C GLY A 403 14.43 35.93 -13.08
N ASP A 404 14.61 35.15 -12.05
CA ASP A 404 15.90 34.95 -11.36
C ASP A 404 16.77 33.91 -12.10
N LEU A 405 17.46 34.31 -13.15
CA LEU A 405 18.33 33.42 -13.93
C LEU A 405 19.64 33.09 -13.16
N ILE A 406 20.02 31.82 -13.14
CA ILE A 406 21.27 31.33 -12.56
C ILE A 406 22.36 31.05 -13.60
N GLU A 407 21.96 30.96 -14.87
CA GLU A 407 22.80 30.85 -16.06
C GLU A 407 22.24 31.81 -17.13
N PRO A 408 23.03 32.20 -18.12
CA PRO A 408 22.50 32.99 -19.23
C PRO A 408 21.32 32.30 -19.92
N GLU A 409 20.36 33.12 -20.36
CA GLU A 409 19.11 32.63 -20.98
C GLU A 409 19.37 31.67 -22.15
N ASP A 410 20.32 32.00 -23.00
CA ASP A 410 20.71 31.17 -24.17
C ASP A 410 21.24 29.79 -23.77
N VAL A 411 21.85 29.66 -22.60
CA VAL A 411 22.33 28.38 -22.04
C VAL A 411 21.16 27.56 -21.50
N LEU A 412 20.26 28.20 -20.78
CA LEU A 412 19.05 27.54 -20.25
C LEU A 412 18.11 27.11 -21.36
N LEU A 413 17.91 27.94 -22.39
CA LEU A 413 17.09 27.62 -23.57
C LEU A 413 17.60 26.40 -24.36
N LYS A 414 18.90 26.09 -24.33
CA LYS A 414 19.42 24.83 -24.92
C LYS A 414 18.88 23.57 -24.23
N LYS A 415 18.40 23.69 -23.01
CA LYS A 415 17.78 22.57 -22.24
C LYS A 415 16.27 22.46 -22.50
N VAL A 416 15.68 23.46 -23.13
CA VAL A 416 14.26 23.54 -23.44
C VAL A 416 14.03 22.93 -24.83
N ARG A 417 13.20 21.89 -24.87
CA ARG A 417 12.92 21.14 -26.12
C ARG A 417 11.79 21.71 -26.94
N ILE A 418 10.84 22.42 -26.30
CA ILE A 418 9.68 23.03 -26.97
C ILE A 418 10.11 24.03 -28.07
N THR A 419 11.31 24.58 -27.99
CA THR A 419 11.92 25.44 -29.04
C THR A 419 12.13 24.73 -30.39
N LYS A 420 12.10 23.39 -30.39
CA LYS A 420 12.26 22.54 -31.58
C LYS A 420 10.94 21.98 -32.10
N GLU A 421 9.86 22.23 -31.38
CA GLU A 421 8.51 21.80 -31.76
C GLU A 421 7.87 22.85 -32.66
N GLU A 422 7.26 22.42 -33.75
CA GLU A 422 6.46 23.32 -34.61
C GLU A 422 5.12 23.68 -33.94
N PHE A 423 4.50 22.71 -33.29
CA PHE A 423 3.22 22.86 -32.62
C PHE A 423 3.36 22.72 -31.10
N PHE A 424 2.44 23.35 -30.39
CA PHE A 424 2.40 23.23 -28.94
C PHE A 424 2.32 21.77 -28.49
N ASN A 425 3.12 21.42 -27.48
CA ASN A 425 3.16 20.10 -26.90
C ASN A 425 3.21 20.22 -25.36
N ARG A 426 2.11 19.87 -24.72
CA ARG A 426 1.97 20.00 -23.26
C ARG A 426 2.94 19.11 -22.49
N GLU A 427 3.22 17.91 -22.99
CA GLU A 427 4.16 16.98 -22.36
C GLU A 427 5.59 17.53 -22.42
N VAL A 428 5.99 18.06 -23.59
CA VAL A 428 7.30 18.71 -23.75
C VAL A 428 7.40 19.94 -22.87
N LEU A 429 6.38 20.80 -22.82
CA LEU A 429 6.32 21.97 -21.94
C LEU A 429 6.52 21.59 -20.47
N ARG A 430 5.81 20.54 -20.01
CA ARG A 430 5.96 20.01 -18.64
C ARG A 430 7.36 19.46 -18.39
N ALA A 431 7.89 18.70 -19.34
CA ALA A 431 9.23 18.12 -19.23
C ALA A 431 10.31 19.21 -19.19
N ASP A 432 10.17 20.28 -19.98
CA ASP A 432 11.08 21.41 -19.99
C ASP A 432 11.01 22.20 -18.68
N THR A 433 9.80 22.42 -18.16
CA THR A 433 9.60 23.05 -16.84
C THR A 433 10.35 22.26 -15.74
N LEU A 434 10.21 20.94 -15.74
CA LEU A 434 10.94 20.07 -14.81
C LEU A 434 12.45 20.12 -15.04
N ALA A 435 12.90 20.08 -16.29
CA ALA A 435 14.31 20.13 -16.63
C ALA A 435 14.97 21.45 -16.19
N LEU A 436 14.27 22.59 -16.41
CA LEU A 436 14.73 23.88 -15.90
C LEU A 436 14.78 23.89 -14.37
N ARG A 437 13.72 23.44 -13.71
CA ARG A 437 13.69 23.35 -12.23
C ARG A 437 14.83 22.46 -11.68
N GLU A 438 15.16 21.39 -12.41
CA GLU A 438 16.29 20.51 -12.04
C GLU A 438 17.63 21.24 -12.08
N VAL A 439 17.85 22.14 -13.04
CA VAL A 439 19.09 22.96 -13.11
C VAL A 439 19.28 23.77 -11.83
N TYR A 440 18.20 24.39 -11.34
CA TYR A 440 18.21 25.13 -10.08
C TYR A 440 18.46 24.22 -8.88
N ALA A 441 17.71 23.10 -8.84
CA ALA A 441 17.79 22.10 -7.78
C ALA A 441 19.21 21.52 -7.65
N ASP A 442 19.90 21.26 -8.76
CA ASP A 442 21.25 20.70 -8.77
C ASP A 442 22.33 21.71 -8.36
N GLN A 443 22.00 23.01 -8.38
CA GLN A 443 22.87 24.08 -7.87
C GLN A 443 22.57 24.50 -6.41
N GLY A 444 21.70 23.75 -5.70
CA GLY A 444 21.38 23.97 -4.30
C GLY A 444 20.10 24.75 -4.02
N TYR A 445 19.36 25.17 -5.04
CA TYR A 445 18.12 25.94 -4.88
C TYR A 445 16.91 24.99 -4.74
N ALA A 446 16.75 24.41 -3.55
CA ALA A 446 15.71 23.40 -3.28
C ALA A 446 14.26 23.90 -3.47
N TYR A 447 14.05 25.20 -3.26
CA TYR A 447 12.74 25.83 -3.33
C TYR A 447 12.56 26.68 -4.61
N ALA A 448 13.43 26.47 -5.59
CA ALA A 448 13.28 27.13 -6.86
C ALA A 448 11.97 26.70 -7.53
N ASP A 449 11.24 27.67 -8.05
CA ASP A 449 10.05 27.47 -8.84
C ASP A 449 10.24 27.96 -10.26
N VAL A 450 9.76 27.19 -11.21
CA VAL A 450 9.73 27.54 -12.62
C VAL A 450 8.31 27.28 -13.12
N ALA A 451 7.60 28.34 -13.44
CA ALA A 451 6.22 28.27 -13.91
C ALA A 451 6.14 28.67 -15.38
N PRO A 452 5.56 27.85 -16.26
CA PRO A 452 5.33 28.25 -17.65
C PRO A 452 4.14 29.20 -17.73
N LEU A 453 4.32 30.34 -18.39
CA LEU A 453 3.28 31.25 -18.77
C LEU A 453 3.02 31.06 -20.26
N VAL A 454 1.82 30.62 -20.60
CA VAL A 454 1.38 30.37 -21.97
C VAL A 454 0.43 31.49 -22.40
N GLN A 455 0.77 32.21 -23.42
CA GLN A 455 -0.06 33.29 -23.99
C GLN A 455 -0.55 32.84 -25.36
N GLU A 456 -1.86 32.76 -25.51
CA GLU A 456 -2.54 32.31 -26.73
C GLU A 456 -2.94 33.49 -27.60
N ASP A 457 -2.48 33.51 -28.84
CA ASP A 457 -3.00 34.37 -29.91
C ASP A 457 -4.04 33.57 -30.71
N HIS A 458 -5.31 33.90 -30.48
CA HIS A 458 -6.43 33.16 -31.05
C HIS A 458 -6.66 33.49 -32.52
N GLU A 459 -6.25 34.71 -32.98
CA GLU A 459 -6.47 35.14 -34.37
C GLU A 459 -5.49 34.45 -35.30
N ASN A 460 -4.23 34.25 -34.84
CA ASN A 460 -3.17 33.68 -35.65
C ASN A 460 -2.86 32.22 -35.29
N HIS A 461 -3.55 31.63 -34.30
CA HIS A 461 -3.30 30.28 -33.76
C HIS A 461 -1.86 30.08 -33.32
N LEU A 462 -1.29 31.07 -32.62
CA LEU A 462 0.07 31.07 -32.10
C LEU A 462 0.12 31.00 -30.58
N VAL A 463 1.22 30.48 -30.03
CA VAL A 463 1.46 30.43 -28.59
C VAL A 463 2.83 31.01 -28.31
N ASP A 464 2.89 31.97 -27.40
CA ASP A 464 4.09 32.46 -26.78
C ASP A 464 4.25 31.81 -25.41
N ILE A 465 5.44 31.30 -25.13
CA ILE A 465 5.75 30.52 -23.90
C ILE A 465 6.88 31.20 -23.15
N PHE A 466 6.63 31.63 -21.94
CA PHE A 466 7.63 32.23 -21.06
C PHE A 466 7.77 31.40 -19.77
N TYR A 467 8.97 30.88 -19.47
CA TYR A 467 9.24 30.20 -18.21
C TYR A 467 9.67 31.24 -17.17
N LYS A 468 8.83 31.50 -16.19
CA LYS A 468 9.13 32.44 -15.10
C LYS A 468 9.84 31.70 -13.96
N ALA A 469 11.11 32.00 -13.75
CA ALA A 469 11.94 31.39 -12.74
C ALA A 469 12.04 32.25 -11.49
N SER A 470 11.93 31.61 -10.32
CA SER A 470 12.21 32.18 -8.99
C SER A 470 13.14 31.23 -8.25
N LYS A 471 14.37 31.65 -7.96
CA LYS A 471 15.40 30.74 -7.43
C LYS A 471 15.36 30.51 -5.92
N GLY A 472 14.91 31.49 -5.11
CA GLY A 472 14.98 31.41 -3.68
C GLY A 472 16.41 31.39 -3.12
N LYS A 473 16.60 30.82 -1.92
CA LYS A 473 17.91 30.65 -1.27
C LYS A 473 18.51 29.29 -1.58
N LYS A 474 19.85 29.19 -1.57
CA LYS A 474 20.55 27.89 -1.53
C LYS A 474 20.33 27.22 -0.18
N VAL A 475 20.08 25.92 -0.21
CA VAL A 475 19.74 25.12 0.98
C VAL A 475 20.74 23.98 1.15
N ARG A 476 21.11 23.67 2.40
CA ARG A 476 21.96 22.54 2.77
C ARG A 476 21.15 21.51 3.57
N PHE A 477 21.54 20.26 3.49
CA PHE A 477 21.01 19.23 4.36
C PHE A 477 21.56 19.41 5.78
N GLU A 478 20.67 19.73 6.72
CA GLU A 478 21.03 19.81 8.15
C GLU A 478 21.16 18.41 8.74
N ARG A 479 20.19 17.54 8.41
CA ARG A 479 20.09 16.19 8.95
C ARG A 479 19.32 15.26 8.01
N ILE A 480 19.71 13.98 8.00
CA ILE A 480 19.04 12.91 7.28
C ILE A 480 18.52 11.89 8.30
N ASN A 481 17.21 11.82 8.46
CA ASN A 481 16.53 10.86 9.32
C ASN A 481 16.05 9.68 8.50
N ILE A 482 16.29 8.46 8.98
CA ILE A 482 15.79 7.23 8.37
C ILE A 482 14.81 6.59 9.35
N THR A 483 13.62 6.24 8.89
CA THR A 483 12.55 5.66 9.72
C THR A 483 11.83 4.54 8.99
N GLY A 484 11.20 3.62 9.78
CA GLY A 484 10.48 2.47 9.23
C GLY A 484 11.35 1.24 8.99
N ASN A 485 12.67 1.34 9.17
CA ASN A 485 13.62 0.25 9.02
C ASN A 485 13.76 -0.54 10.34
N THR A 486 12.84 -1.47 10.57
CA THR A 486 12.79 -2.29 11.81
C THR A 486 13.78 -3.45 11.79
N GLN A 487 14.06 -4.02 10.63
CA GLN A 487 14.99 -5.12 10.41
C GLN A 487 16.28 -4.66 9.72
N THR A 488 16.15 -3.82 8.69
CA THR A 488 17.28 -3.30 7.92
C THR A 488 18.06 -2.27 8.73
N ARG A 489 19.36 -2.43 8.83
CA ARG A 489 20.24 -1.49 9.57
C ARG A 489 20.29 -0.13 8.85
N ASP A 490 20.29 0.97 9.60
CA ASP A 490 20.38 2.35 9.09
C ASP A 490 21.49 2.50 8.03
N LYS A 491 22.67 1.98 8.31
CA LYS A 491 23.82 2.06 7.41
C LYS A 491 23.58 1.44 6.02
N VAL A 492 22.68 0.45 5.92
CA VAL A 492 22.37 -0.20 4.65
C VAL A 492 21.59 0.74 3.74
N ILE A 493 20.74 1.58 4.30
CA ILE A 493 19.99 2.61 3.58
C ILE A 493 20.91 3.81 3.32
N ARG A 494 21.60 4.27 4.34
CA ARG A 494 22.45 5.49 4.30
C ARG A 494 23.55 5.40 3.24
N ARG A 495 24.16 4.23 3.03
CA ARG A 495 25.21 4.02 2.02
C ARG A 495 24.70 4.11 0.58
N GLU A 496 23.39 3.94 0.34
CA GLU A 496 22.77 4.09 -0.97
C GLU A 496 22.43 5.55 -1.31
N LEU A 497 22.49 6.46 -0.31
CA LEU A 497 22.23 7.87 -0.50
C LEU A 497 23.39 8.53 -1.24
N LYS A 498 23.05 9.40 -2.19
CA LYS A 498 23.99 10.27 -2.94
C LYS A 498 24.04 11.70 -2.40
N VAL A 499 23.40 11.93 -1.26
CA VAL A 499 23.38 13.20 -0.53
C VAL A 499 23.87 12.96 0.90
N GLN A 500 24.55 13.95 1.46
CA GLN A 500 25.12 13.88 2.80
C GLN A 500 24.75 15.13 3.62
N GLU A 501 24.78 14.99 4.94
CA GLU A 501 24.56 16.10 5.86
C GLU A 501 25.66 17.17 5.67
N GLY A 502 25.26 18.44 5.62
CA GLY A 502 26.15 19.57 5.36
C GLY A 502 26.35 19.91 3.88
N GLU A 503 26.02 19.03 2.95
CA GLU A 503 26.08 19.31 1.52
C GLU A 503 24.91 20.18 1.04
N TYR A 504 25.10 20.88 -0.08
CA TYR A 504 24.00 21.58 -0.73
C TYR A 504 23.00 20.59 -1.31
N TYR A 505 21.73 21.01 -1.32
CA TYR A 505 20.68 20.27 -1.97
C TYR A 505 21.04 19.95 -3.43
N SER A 506 20.75 18.73 -3.86
CA SER A 506 20.87 18.31 -5.24
C SER A 506 19.65 17.50 -5.62
N GLY A 507 18.88 17.97 -6.59
CA GLY A 507 17.72 17.27 -7.13
C GLY A 507 18.11 15.92 -7.73
N LYS A 508 19.21 15.86 -8.46
CA LYS A 508 19.79 14.62 -8.99
C LYS A 508 20.19 13.68 -7.86
N GLY A 509 20.93 14.20 -6.86
CA GLY A 509 21.34 13.42 -5.70
C GLY A 509 20.14 12.79 -4.96
N MET A 510 19.05 13.52 -4.83
CA MET A 510 17.80 13.04 -4.21
C MET A 510 17.16 11.92 -5.03
N ARG A 511 17.01 12.10 -6.35
CA ARG A 511 16.44 11.09 -7.24
C ARG A 511 17.29 9.82 -7.29
N ASP A 512 18.60 9.97 -7.44
CA ASP A 512 19.54 8.85 -7.47
C ASP A 512 19.52 8.10 -6.13
N SER A 513 19.45 8.81 -5.00
CA SER A 513 19.31 8.22 -3.67
C SER A 513 18.03 7.40 -3.55
N ASN A 514 16.90 7.98 -3.92
CA ASN A 514 15.61 7.28 -3.89
C ASN A 514 15.65 6.03 -4.78
N ALA A 515 16.11 6.16 -6.01
CA ALA A 515 16.23 5.05 -6.94
C ALA A 515 17.18 3.95 -6.44
N ASN A 516 18.28 4.31 -5.78
CA ASN A 516 19.21 3.35 -5.21
C ASN A 516 18.57 2.58 -4.05
N VAL A 517 17.92 3.28 -3.12
CA VAL A 517 17.22 2.64 -1.98
C VAL A 517 16.11 1.71 -2.49
N GLN A 518 15.30 2.14 -3.46
CA GLN A 518 14.26 1.29 -4.08
C GLN A 518 14.87 0.07 -4.77
N ARG A 519 15.99 0.24 -5.49
CA ARG A 519 16.69 -0.84 -6.21
C ARG A 519 17.25 -1.94 -5.29
N THR A 520 17.47 -1.66 -3.99
CA THR A 520 17.85 -2.71 -3.03
C THR A 520 16.82 -3.83 -2.99
N GLY A 521 15.55 -3.52 -3.24
CA GLY A 521 14.44 -4.45 -3.20
C GLY A 521 14.01 -4.86 -1.79
N TYR A 522 14.46 -4.17 -0.74
CA TYR A 522 14.15 -4.49 0.65
C TYR A 522 12.86 -3.82 1.15
N PHE A 523 12.34 -2.86 0.38
CA PHE A 523 11.22 -2.01 0.77
C PHE A 523 10.06 -2.15 -0.22
N GLU A 524 8.85 -2.14 0.32
CA GLU A 524 7.60 -2.05 -0.45
C GLU A 524 7.38 -0.62 -0.93
N ASP A 525 7.71 0.34 -0.04
CA ASP A 525 7.60 1.77 -0.32
C ASP A 525 8.80 2.53 0.24
N VAL A 526 9.22 3.58 -0.46
CA VAL A 526 10.33 4.46 -0.09
C VAL A 526 9.92 5.90 -0.38
N GLU A 527 9.72 6.66 0.66
CA GLU A 527 9.29 8.04 0.58
C GLU A 527 10.38 9.00 1.09
N PHE A 528 10.77 9.94 0.24
CA PHE A 528 11.71 11.01 0.56
C PHE A 528 10.95 12.30 0.81
N GLN A 529 10.86 12.71 2.06
CA GLN A 529 10.20 13.96 2.47
C GLN A 529 11.23 14.97 2.97
N THR A 530 11.15 16.18 2.46
CA THR A 530 11.96 17.29 2.93
C THR A 530 11.15 18.20 3.83
N LYS A 531 11.75 18.64 4.94
CA LYS A 531 11.18 19.64 5.86
C LYS A 531 12.15 20.79 6.03
N LYS A 532 11.63 21.99 6.31
CA LYS A 532 12.46 23.14 6.68
C LYS A 532 13.26 22.78 7.94
N GLY A 533 14.54 23.11 7.93
CA GLY A 533 15.45 22.94 9.06
C GLY A 533 15.37 24.06 10.09
N SER A 534 16.39 24.15 10.94
CA SER A 534 16.49 25.15 12.01
C SER A 534 16.65 26.58 11.48
N GLN A 535 17.13 26.75 10.25
CA GLN A 535 17.30 28.03 9.56
C GLN A 535 16.70 27.96 8.15
N ASP A 536 16.50 29.10 7.50
CA ASP A 536 15.89 29.21 6.16
C ASP A 536 16.72 28.56 5.04
N ASP A 537 18.03 28.43 5.25
CA ASP A 537 18.99 27.82 4.33
C ASP A 537 19.35 26.37 4.71
N LEU A 538 18.61 25.80 5.69
CA LEU A 538 18.76 24.42 6.13
C LEU A 538 17.51 23.61 5.89
N MET A 539 17.70 22.32 5.60
CA MET A 539 16.60 21.39 5.38
C MET A 539 16.88 20.04 6.03
N VAL A 540 15.85 19.40 6.54
CA VAL A 540 15.89 18.04 7.06
C VAL A 540 15.29 17.10 6.01
N LEU A 541 16.04 16.07 5.65
CA LEU A 541 15.55 14.98 4.81
C LEU A 541 15.06 13.83 5.70
N ASN A 542 13.79 13.46 5.55
CA ASN A 542 13.24 12.25 6.14
C ASN A 542 13.10 11.17 5.06
N VAL A 543 13.75 10.05 5.25
CA VAL A 543 13.66 8.85 4.41
C VAL A 543 12.78 7.86 5.15
N ASN A 544 11.51 7.79 4.78
CA ASN A 544 10.55 6.86 5.35
C ASN A 544 10.51 5.62 4.48
N VAL A 545 10.74 4.45 5.07
CA VAL A 545 10.71 3.19 4.34
C VAL A 545 9.68 2.24 4.95
N LYS A 546 9.05 1.44 4.11
CA LYS A 546 8.18 0.33 4.52
C LYS A 546 8.83 -0.97 4.08
N GLU A 547 9.31 -1.76 5.05
CA GLU A 547 10.00 -3.00 4.77
C GLU A 547 9.06 -4.06 4.19
N ARG A 548 9.60 -4.90 3.31
CA ARG A 548 8.94 -6.11 2.81
C ARG A 548 9.75 -7.34 3.18
N SER A 549 9.14 -8.52 3.06
CA SER A 549 9.87 -9.77 3.18
C SER A 549 10.98 -9.85 2.12
N THR A 550 12.22 -10.08 2.55
CA THR A 550 13.40 -10.25 1.71
C THR A 550 13.79 -11.71 1.52
N GLY A 551 13.07 -12.62 2.14
CA GLY A 551 13.12 -14.05 1.89
C GLY A 551 12.36 -14.38 0.61
N SER A 552 12.92 -15.26 -0.23
CA SER A 552 12.29 -15.76 -1.45
C SER A 552 12.35 -17.28 -1.46
N PHE A 553 11.30 -17.87 -1.99
CA PHE A 553 11.19 -19.28 -2.26
C PHE A 553 10.61 -19.44 -3.66
N SER A 554 11.28 -20.21 -4.50
CA SER A 554 10.85 -20.43 -5.87
C SER A 554 10.94 -21.92 -6.22
N ILE A 555 9.91 -22.42 -6.86
CA ILE A 555 9.90 -23.71 -7.54
C ILE A 555 9.57 -23.43 -9.00
N GLY A 556 10.36 -24.00 -9.88
CA GLY A 556 10.16 -23.87 -11.32
C GLY A 556 10.25 -25.24 -12.00
N ALA A 557 9.72 -25.30 -13.20
CA ALA A 557 9.96 -26.40 -14.12
C ALA A 557 10.26 -25.80 -15.49
N GLY A 558 11.13 -26.44 -16.23
CA GLY A 558 11.53 -26.02 -17.57
C GLY A 558 11.73 -27.21 -18.51
N TYR A 559 11.95 -26.87 -19.77
CA TYR A 559 12.32 -27.82 -20.80
C TYR A 559 13.41 -27.20 -21.67
N SER A 560 14.42 -27.97 -22.00
CA SER A 560 15.45 -27.58 -22.98
C SER A 560 15.78 -28.75 -23.91
N SER A 561 16.29 -28.46 -25.11
CA SER A 561 16.68 -29.49 -26.09
C SER A 561 17.81 -30.41 -25.59
N PHE A 562 18.65 -29.94 -24.66
CA PHE A 562 19.73 -30.74 -24.07
C PHE A 562 19.32 -31.56 -22.85
N ASP A 563 18.63 -30.90 -21.87
CA ASP A 563 18.32 -31.50 -20.56
C ASP A 563 16.88 -32.05 -20.49
N ASN A 564 16.12 -31.96 -21.60
CA ASN A 564 14.70 -32.27 -21.62
C ASN A 564 13.92 -31.53 -20.50
N ALA A 565 13.10 -32.24 -19.74
CA ALA A 565 12.39 -31.65 -18.62
C ALA A 565 13.29 -31.56 -17.39
N PHE A 566 13.26 -30.41 -16.72
CA PHE A 566 13.98 -30.18 -15.47
C PHE A 566 13.14 -29.41 -14.44
N GLY A 567 13.40 -29.67 -13.19
CA GLY A 567 12.88 -28.94 -12.04
C GLY A 567 13.94 -27.99 -11.46
N THR A 568 13.52 -26.85 -10.97
CA THR A 568 14.38 -25.93 -10.22
C THR A 568 13.77 -25.60 -8.88
N PHE A 569 14.62 -25.50 -7.89
CA PHE A 569 14.27 -25.11 -6.53
C PHE A 569 15.25 -24.02 -6.09
N GLU A 570 14.74 -22.94 -5.54
CA GLU A 570 15.58 -21.87 -5.02
C GLU A 570 15.01 -21.32 -3.71
N ILE A 571 15.87 -21.17 -2.73
CA ILE A 571 15.62 -20.43 -1.50
C ILE A 571 16.65 -19.33 -1.37
N GLY A 572 16.19 -18.13 -1.08
CA GLY A 572 17.06 -16.96 -1.00
C GLY A 572 16.67 -16.01 0.12
N GLN A 573 17.67 -15.32 0.64
CA GLN A 573 17.52 -14.20 1.54
C GLN A 573 18.37 -13.05 1.03
N SER A 574 17.72 -11.95 0.62
CA SER A 574 18.41 -10.81 -0.01
C SER A 574 18.96 -9.81 1.00
N ASN A 575 18.49 -9.84 2.24
CA ASN A 575 18.92 -8.93 3.32
C ASN A 575 19.16 -9.70 4.61
N LEU A 576 20.15 -10.61 4.61
CA LEU A 576 20.46 -11.48 5.72
C LEU A 576 20.83 -10.65 6.96
N PHE A 577 20.12 -10.89 8.08
CA PHE A 577 20.26 -10.16 9.35
C PHE A 577 20.19 -8.63 9.25
N GLY A 578 19.48 -8.10 8.22
CA GLY A 578 19.34 -6.68 7.97
C GLY A 578 20.64 -5.97 7.54
N ARG A 579 21.66 -6.73 7.13
CA ARG A 579 22.98 -6.19 6.74
C ARG A 579 23.15 -5.93 5.25
N GLY A 580 22.15 -6.27 4.44
CA GLY A 580 22.21 -6.21 2.99
C GLY A 580 23.02 -7.33 2.36
N GLN A 581 23.41 -8.33 3.14
CA GLN A 581 24.07 -9.56 2.69
C GLN A 581 23.03 -10.45 1.98
N LYS A 582 23.49 -11.21 0.97
CA LYS A 582 22.63 -12.11 0.21
C LYS A 582 23.10 -13.54 0.39
N LEU A 583 22.17 -14.43 0.70
CA LEU A 583 22.39 -15.88 0.72
C LEU A 583 21.37 -16.52 -0.20
N ARG A 584 21.83 -17.41 -1.06
CA ARG A 584 20.99 -18.17 -1.99
C ARG A 584 21.44 -19.61 -1.98
N ALA A 585 20.50 -20.54 -1.94
CA ALA A 585 20.71 -21.95 -2.24
C ALA A 585 19.77 -22.33 -3.38
N SER A 586 20.28 -23.01 -4.38
CA SER A 586 19.52 -23.46 -5.55
C SER A 586 19.86 -24.89 -5.91
N ALA A 587 18.87 -25.60 -6.41
CA ALA A 587 18.99 -26.91 -7.00
C ALA A 587 18.29 -26.93 -8.35
N ARG A 588 18.93 -27.53 -9.34
CA ARG A 588 18.35 -27.89 -10.64
C ARG A 588 18.50 -29.40 -10.83
N ILE A 589 17.42 -30.05 -11.16
CA ILE A 589 17.39 -31.49 -11.36
C ILE A 589 16.71 -31.76 -12.70
N GLY A 590 17.49 -32.20 -13.65
CA GLY A 590 17.06 -32.58 -15.00
C GLY A 590 17.48 -34.01 -15.33
N SER A 591 17.30 -34.40 -16.58
CA SER A 591 17.67 -35.73 -17.05
C SER A 591 19.18 -35.91 -17.24
N ARG A 592 19.89 -34.83 -17.62
CA ARG A 592 21.33 -34.80 -17.90
C ARG A 592 22.11 -33.86 -17.01
N ILE A 593 21.44 -32.92 -16.35
CA ILE A 593 22.08 -31.91 -15.51
C ILE A 593 21.48 -31.97 -14.12
N VAL A 594 22.33 -32.15 -13.11
CA VAL A 594 22.02 -31.97 -11.70
C VAL A 594 22.99 -30.95 -11.14
N GLU A 595 22.46 -29.85 -10.61
CA GLU A 595 23.25 -28.75 -10.06
C GLU A 595 22.74 -28.35 -8.68
N TYR A 596 23.67 -28.24 -7.75
CA TYR A 596 23.42 -27.66 -6.41
C TYR A 596 24.39 -26.49 -6.22
N ASP A 597 23.85 -25.34 -5.83
CA ASP A 597 24.62 -24.12 -5.62
C ASP A 597 24.27 -23.48 -4.29
N ILE A 598 25.29 -23.01 -3.58
CA ILE A 598 25.14 -22.11 -2.42
C ILE A 598 26.00 -20.88 -2.69
N ARG A 599 25.36 -19.69 -2.66
CA ARG A 599 26.01 -18.41 -2.88
C ARG A 599 25.81 -17.48 -1.71
N PHE A 600 26.89 -16.96 -1.18
CA PHE A 600 26.89 -15.85 -0.24
C PHE A 600 27.51 -14.62 -0.89
N VAL A 601 26.92 -13.44 -0.69
CA VAL A 601 27.43 -12.17 -1.21
C VAL A 601 27.29 -11.08 -0.14
N GLU A 602 28.42 -10.47 0.20
CA GLU A 602 28.52 -9.22 0.94
C GLU A 602 28.79 -8.08 -0.06
N PRO A 603 27.82 -7.20 -0.39
CA PRO A 603 28.01 -6.16 -1.41
C PRO A 603 28.82 -4.96 -0.92
N TRP A 604 29.04 -4.83 0.40
CA TRP A 604 29.72 -3.69 1.01
C TRP A 604 30.71 -4.16 2.08
N LEU A 605 31.75 -4.88 1.65
CA LEU A 605 32.79 -5.36 2.54
C LEU A 605 33.51 -4.19 3.21
N PHE A 606 33.60 -4.22 4.54
CA PHE A 606 34.18 -3.15 5.37
C PHE A 606 33.50 -1.77 5.17
N ASP A 607 32.20 -1.77 4.89
CA ASP A 607 31.40 -0.58 4.60
C ASP A 607 31.91 0.25 3.39
N LYS A 608 32.68 -0.39 2.50
CA LYS A 608 33.11 0.17 1.21
C LYS A 608 32.33 -0.52 0.08
N PRO A 609 32.17 0.11 -1.09
CA PRO A 609 31.49 -0.50 -2.25
C PRO A 609 32.34 -1.61 -2.89
N LEU A 610 32.83 -2.51 -2.03
CA LEU A 610 33.61 -3.69 -2.38
C LEU A 610 32.76 -4.94 -2.17
N LEU A 611 32.43 -5.62 -3.24
CA LEU A 611 31.72 -6.90 -3.20
C LEU A 611 32.68 -8.01 -2.79
N ALA A 612 32.28 -8.82 -1.82
CA ALA A 612 32.88 -10.12 -1.57
C ALA A 612 31.84 -11.22 -1.71
N GLY A 613 32.20 -12.33 -2.31
CA GLY A 613 31.28 -13.46 -2.50
C GLY A 613 31.98 -14.79 -2.31
N ILE A 614 31.21 -15.77 -1.87
CA ILE A 614 31.62 -17.17 -1.74
C ILE A 614 30.56 -18.00 -2.48
N ASP A 615 31.01 -18.84 -3.40
CA ASP A 615 30.17 -19.80 -4.09
C ASP A 615 30.67 -21.21 -3.73
N ILE A 616 29.76 -22.14 -3.50
CA ILE A 616 30.03 -23.57 -3.35
C ILE A 616 29.03 -24.29 -4.22
N TYR A 617 29.49 -25.25 -4.99
CA TYR A 617 28.62 -25.98 -5.90
C TYR A 617 29.02 -27.45 -6.01
N ASP A 618 28.05 -28.25 -6.44
CA ASP A 618 28.16 -29.66 -6.77
C ASP A 618 27.30 -29.90 -8.02
N TRP A 619 27.97 -30.25 -9.14
CA TRP A 619 27.34 -30.35 -10.45
C TRP A 619 27.65 -31.69 -11.10
N THR A 620 26.64 -32.33 -11.61
CA THR A 620 26.77 -33.52 -12.48
C THR A 620 26.19 -33.16 -13.86
N ILE A 621 26.97 -33.36 -14.90
CA ILE A 621 26.57 -33.13 -16.31
C ILE A 621 26.91 -34.40 -17.11
N GLU A 622 25.88 -35.02 -17.68
CA GLU A 622 25.98 -36.17 -18.56
C GLU A 622 26.04 -35.68 -20.01
N TYR A 623 27.20 -35.89 -20.63
CA TYR A 623 27.41 -35.71 -22.06
C TYR A 623 27.17 -37.05 -22.77
N ASP A 624 27.15 -37.06 -24.08
CA ASP A 624 26.91 -38.29 -24.83
C ASP A 624 28.06 -39.29 -24.65
N GLU A 625 29.30 -38.79 -24.50
CA GLU A 625 30.49 -39.59 -24.46
C GLU A 625 31.07 -39.80 -23.05
N TYR A 626 30.63 -39.03 -22.03
CA TYR A 626 31.16 -39.11 -20.69
C TYR A 626 30.27 -38.37 -19.68
N THR A 627 30.42 -38.71 -18.43
CA THR A 627 29.81 -37.99 -17.28
C THR A 627 30.88 -37.13 -16.60
N LYS A 628 30.52 -35.86 -16.32
CA LYS A 628 31.35 -34.94 -15.54
C LYS A 628 30.69 -34.63 -14.21
N GLU A 629 31.33 -34.96 -13.13
CA GLU A 629 30.98 -34.56 -11.74
C GLU A 629 31.96 -33.45 -11.30
N SER A 630 31.48 -32.35 -10.81
CA SER A 630 32.29 -31.22 -10.33
C SER A 630 31.89 -30.80 -8.94
N PHE A 631 32.80 -30.86 -8.00
CA PHE A 631 32.65 -30.22 -6.69
C PHE A 631 33.64 -29.08 -6.59
N GLY A 632 33.15 -27.89 -6.28
CA GLY A 632 34.01 -26.71 -6.28
C GLY A 632 33.51 -25.54 -5.51
N GLY A 633 34.33 -24.50 -5.51
CA GLY A 633 33.96 -23.23 -4.90
C GLY A 633 34.75 -22.07 -5.47
N ALA A 634 34.19 -20.85 -5.28
CA ALA A 634 34.83 -19.64 -5.74
C ALA A 634 34.79 -18.54 -4.69
N LEU A 635 35.85 -17.75 -4.64
CA LEU A 635 35.93 -16.49 -3.93
C LEU A 635 35.86 -15.36 -4.95
N ARG A 636 35.00 -14.41 -4.72
CA ARG A 636 34.81 -13.25 -5.61
C ARG A 636 35.04 -11.95 -4.89
N PHE A 637 35.76 -11.02 -5.52
CA PHE A 637 35.94 -9.64 -5.06
C PHE A 637 35.62 -8.69 -6.23
N GLY A 638 34.70 -7.77 -6.02
CA GLY A 638 34.25 -6.86 -7.07
C GLY A 638 34.18 -5.43 -6.58
N PHE A 639 34.50 -4.48 -7.44
CA PHE A 639 34.42 -3.05 -7.14
C PHE A 639 34.03 -2.24 -8.38
N PRO A 640 33.30 -1.12 -8.19
CA PRO A 640 32.93 -0.24 -9.28
C PRO A 640 34.16 0.56 -9.76
N LEU A 641 34.31 0.66 -11.08
CA LEU A 641 35.32 1.50 -11.71
C LEU A 641 34.75 2.89 -12.03
N ARG A 642 34.41 3.64 -10.99
CA ARG A 642 33.80 4.98 -11.12
C ARG A 642 34.64 6.00 -11.90
N MET A 643 35.95 5.76 -12.05
CA MET A 643 36.80 6.57 -12.89
C MET A 643 36.47 6.46 -14.39
N ILE A 644 35.78 5.39 -14.80
CA ILE A 644 35.32 5.17 -16.18
C ILE A 644 33.88 5.70 -16.29
N ASP A 645 32.96 5.10 -15.54
CA ASP A 645 31.56 5.50 -15.43
C ASP A 645 30.88 4.76 -14.25
N ASP A 646 29.60 5.04 -14.04
CA ASP A 646 28.80 4.39 -12.98
C ASP A 646 28.34 2.96 -13.35
N TYR A 647 28.52 2.52 -14.57
CA TYR A 647 28.06 1.25 -15.12
C TYR A 647 29.14 0.17 -15.15
N THR A 648 30.41 0.54 -14.93
CA THR A 648 31.57 -0.34 -15.07
C THR A 648 32.01 -0.90 -13.73
N ARG A 649 32.25 -2.22 -13.70
CA ARG A 649 32.75 -2.94 -12.51
C ARG A 649 33.85 -3.90 -12.90
N ALA A 650 34.86 -4.05 -12.04
CA ALA A 650 35.85 -5.12 -12.11
C ALA A 650 35.54 -6.17 -11.06
N THR A 651 35.74 -7.44 -11.40
CA THR A 651 35.58 -8.58 -10.50
C THR A 651 36.76 -9.52 -10.64
N PHE A 652 37.39 -9.85 -9.55
CA PHE A 652 38.33 -10.95 -9.41
C PHE A 652 37.60 -12.16 -8.87
N ARG A 653 37.83 -13.33 -9.48
CA ARG A 653 37.26 -14.60 -9.04
C ARG A 653 38.38 -15.61 -8.94
N TYR A 654 38.62 -16.14 -7.76
CA TYR A 654 39.42 -17.34 -7.58
C TYR A 654 38.48 -18.54 -7.55
N LEU A 655 38.76 -19.54 -8.38
CA LEU A 655 37.98 -20.78 -8.51
C LEU A 655 38.88 -21.96 -8.15
N TYR A 656 38.32 -22.88 -7.37
CA TYR A 656 38.81 -24.23 -7.22
C TYR A 656 37.70 -25.20 -7.61
N ASP A 657 37.96 -26.06 -8.60
CA ASP A 657 37.04 -27.02 -9.20
C ASP A 657 37.73 -28.39 -9.29
N ASP A 658 37.20 -29.37 -8.58
CA ASP A 658 37.56 -30.75 -8.66
C ASP A 658 36.57 -31.48 -9.58
N ALA A 659 36.95 -31.71 -10.80
CA ALA A 659 36.14 -32.34 -11.84
C ALA A 659 36.54 -33.81 -11.96
N TYR A 660 35.63 -34.71 -11.71
CA TYR A 660 35.80 -36.15 -11.95
C TYR A 660 35.05 -36.56 -13.23
N ILE A 661 35.78 -37.18 -14.12
CA ILE A 661 35.26 -37.67 -15.41
C ILE A 661 35.12 -39.18 -15.32
N SER A 662 33.91 -39.68 -15.54
CA SER A 662 33.55 -41.09 -15.51
C SER A 662 32.71 -41.49 -16.74
N ASP A 663 32.36 -42.75 -16.80
CA ASP A 663 31.48 -43.34 -17.83
C ASP A 663 31.93 -43.00 -19.25
N VAL A 664 33.25 -43.01 -19.48
CA VAL A 664 33.84 -42.73 -20.78
C VAL A 664 33.57 -43.91 -21.72
N GLU A 665 32.94 -43.66 -22.87
CA GLU A 665 32.65 -44.72 -23.85
C GLU A 665 33.93 -45.36 -24.38
N GLU A 666 33.93 -46.67 -24.59
CA GLU A 666 35.08 -47.38 -25.19
C GLU A 666 35.45 -46.88 -26.59
N THR A 667 34.48 -46.37 -27.33
CA THR A 667 34.62 -45.81 -28.67
C THR A 667 35.09 -44.38 -28.68
N ALA A 668 35.09 -43.68 -27.53
CA ALA A 668 35.43 -42.28 -27.42
C ALA A 668 36.85 -41.96 -27.86
N SER A 669 37.08 -40.75 -28.33
CA SER A 669 38.35 -40.22 -28.78
C SER A 669 39.44 -40.28 -27.68
N LEU A 670 40.70 -40.32 -28.11
CA LEU A 670 41.83 -40.26 -27.17
C LEU A 670 41.77 -39.00 -26.29
N ALA A 671 41.32 -37.87 -26.86
CA ALA A 671 41.21 -36.62 -26.13
C ALA A 671 40.18 -36.69 -25.00
N ILE A 672 39.10 -37.50 -25.12
CA ILE A 672 38.12 -37.75 -24.07
C ILE A 672 38.70 -38.76 -23.04
N LYS A 673 39.27 -39.85 -23.49
CA LYS A 673 39.87 -40.86 -22.63
C LYS A 673 41.00 -40.33 -21.75
N ASP A 674 41.82 -39.44 -22.29
CA ASP A 674 42.92 -38.81 -21.56
C ASP A 674 42.51 -37.91 -20.40
N MET A 675 41.23 -37.50 -20.32
CA MET A 675 40.70 -36.70 -19.18
C MET A 675 39.95 -37.55 -18.16
N GLU A 676 39.85 -38.86 -18.36
CA GLU A 676 39.18 -39.75 -17.38
C GLU A 676 39.84 -39.64 -16.00
N GLY A 677 39.01 -39.66 -14.94
CA GLY A 677 39.43 -39.46 -13.56
C GLY A 677 39.40 -37.99 -13.11
N THR A 678 40.28 -37.68 -12.16
CA THR A 678 40.28 -36.37 -11.49
C THR A 678 41.04 -35.29 -12.25
N ASN A 679 40.38 -34.16 -12.47
CA ASN A 679 40.94 -33.00 -13.16
C ASN A 679 40.72 -31.75 -12.28
N ILE A 680 41.77 -31.27 -11.62
CA ILE A 680 41.66 -30.14 -10.70
C ILE A 680 41.99 -28.84 -11.44
N THR A 681 41.04 -27.90 -11.49
CA THR A 681 41.22 -26.55 -11.99
C THR A 681 41.33 -25.57 -10.83
N SER A 682 42.46 -24.89 -10.72
CA SER A 682 42.65 -23.76 -9.79
C SER A 682 42.96 -22.53 -10.63
N SER A 683 42.04 -21.57 -10.64
CA SER A 683 42.14 -20.40 -11.54
C SER A 683 41.82 -19.06 -10.86
N LEU A 684 42.41 -18.01 -11.47
CA LEU A 684 42.11 -16.62 -11.15
C LEU A 684 41.56 -15.92 -12.38
N THR A 685 40.34 -15.40 -12.28
CA THR A 685 39.68 -14.67 -13.38
C THR A 685 39.53 -13.20 -13.04
N LEU A 686 39.95 -12.31 -13.92
CA LEU A 686 39.64 -10.91 -13.92
C LEU A 686 38.56 -10.63 -14.96
N THR A 687 37.41 -10.12 -14.53
CA THR A 687 36.35 -9.71 -15.44
C THR A 687 36.06 -8.22 -15.28
N VAL A 688 36.07 -7.48 -16.37
CA VAL A 688 35.57 -6.08 -16.43
C VAL A 688 34.26 -6.10 -17.19
N ASN A 689 33.19 -5.69 -16.53
CA ASN A 689 31.84 -5.65 -17.09
C ASN A 689 31.27 -4.23 -17.01
N ARG A 690 30.82 -3.73 -18.15
CA ARG A 690 30.07 -2.48 -18.28
C ARG A 690 28.66 -2.79 -18.75
N ASP A 691 27.65 -2.50 -17.91
CA ASP A 691 26.23 -2.75 -18.21
C ASP A 691 25.43 -1.45 -18.08
N SER A 692 25.11 -0.83 -19.21
CA SER A 692 24.37 0.43 -19.30
C SER A 692 22.93 0.26 -19.82
N ARG A 693 22.37 -0.95 -19.73
CA ARG A 693 21.01 -1.24 -20.19
C ARG A 693 19.97 -0.47 -19.37
N ASP A 694 18.94 0.00 -20.07
CA ASP A 694 17.79 0.68 -19.46
C ASP A 694 16.91 -0.27 -18.63
N ASN A 695 16.77 -1.52 -19.05
CA ASN A 695 15.99 -2.55 -18.40
C ASN A 695 16.66 -3.92 -18.58
N LEU A 696 16.77 -4.71 -17.52
CA LEU A 696 17.43 -6.04 -17.58
C LEU A 696 16.57 -7.10 -18.29
N TRP A 697 15.22 -6.97 -18.21
CA TRP A 697 14.28 -7.95 -18.76
C TRP A 697 13.85 -7.64 -20.19
N TYR A 698 13.62 -6.36 -20.48
CA TYR A 698 13.22 -5.89 -21.80
C TYR A 698 14.06 -4.69 -22.18
N THR A 699 15.29 -4.97 -22.58
CA THR A 699 16.24 -3.94 -22.95
C THR A 699 15.83 -3.27 -24.25
N THR A 700 15.72 -1.94 -24.25
CA THR A 700 15.44 -1.15 -25.44
C THR A 700 16.64 -0.33 -25.88
N LYS A 701 17.49 0.09 -24.96
CA LYS A 701 18.70 0.89 -25.25
C LYS A 701 19.82 0.56 -24.27
N GLY A 702 21.05 0.88 -24.68
CA GLY A 702 22.25 0.68 -23.87
C GLY A 702 23.12 -0.44 -24.39
N SER A 703 24.11 -0.83 -23.58
CA SER A 703 25.06 -1.88 -23.98
C SER A 703 25.53 -2.71 -22.79
N VAL A 704 25.97 -3.93 -23.10
CA VAL A 704 26.73 -4.79 -22.18
C VAL A 704 28.05 -5.10 -22.84
N ASN A 705 29.17 -4.82 -22.17
CA ASN A 705 30.53 -5.08 -22.67
C ASN A 705 31.28 -5.81 -21.54
N ILE A 706 31.78 -7.00 -21.85
CA ILE A 706 32.48 -7.87 -20.90
C ILE A 706 33.83 -8.23 -21.49
N ILE A 707 34.88 -8.10 -20.70
CA ILE A 707 36.22 -8.64 -20.98
C ILE A 707 36.60 -9.52 -19.81
N SER A 708 37.01 -10.74 -20.07
CA SER A 708 37.40 -11.72 -19.06
C SER A 708 38.75 -12.32 -19.39
N LEU A 709 39.63 -12.35 -18.41
CA LEU A 709 40.97 -12.93 -18.48
C LEU A 709 41.07 -13.98 -17.35
N GLU A 710 41.28 -15.23 -17.69
CA GLU A 710 41.42 -16.31 -16.73
C GLU A 710 42.79 -16.97 -16.87
N TYR A 711 43.42 -17.19 -15.75
CA TYR A 711 44.69 -17.86 -15.58
C TYR A 711 44.52 -19.08 -14.66
N ALA A 712 44.77 -20.28 -15.14
CA ALA A 712 44.67 -21.50 -14.39
C ALA A 712 46.03 -22.24 -14.32
N GLY A 713 46.25 -23.00 -13.23
CA GLY A 713 47.47 -23.80 -13.02
C GLY A 713 48.56 -23.06 -12.24
N ASP A 714 49.82 -23.57 -12.28
CA ASP A 714 50.92 -23.01 -11.48
C ASP A 714 51.12 -21.49 -11.66
N PRO A 715 51.28 -20.73 -10.57
CA PRO A 715 51.53 -21.16 -9.18
C PRO A 715 50.24 -21.36 -8.36
N LEU A 716 49.04 -21.35 -8.93
CA LEU A 716 47.77 -21.51 -8.19
C LEU A 716 47.49 -23.00 -7.85
N GLY A 717 48.25 -23.93 -8.43
CA GLY A 717 48.03 -25.35 -8.29
C GLY A 717 46.98 -25.90 -9.24
N GLY A 718 46.62 -27.18 -9.05
CA GLY A 718 45.70 -27.91 -9.93
C GLY A 718 46.42 -28.74 -10.98
N THR A 719 45.70 -29.60 -11.69
CA THR A 719 46.22 -30.45 -12.75
C THR A 719 45.93 -29.88 -14.16
N VAL A 720 45.01 -28.90 -14.24
CA VAL A 720 44.60 -28.24 -15.46
C VAL A 720 45.20 -26.83 -15.52
N ALA A 721 45.97 -26.53 -16.58
CA ALA A 721 46.65 -25.25 -16.71
C ALA A 721 46.41 -24.61 -18.10
N PHE A 722 45.87 -23.39 -18.10
CA PHE A 722 45.52 -22.62 -19.29
C PHE A 722 45.44 -21.11 -19.04
N ASN A 723 45.50 -20.36 -20.13
CA ASN A 723 45.03 -18.99 -20.20
C ASN A 723 43.75 -18.93 -21.05
N ARG A 724 42.75 -18.19 -20.63
CA ARG A 724 41.53 -17.94 -21.39
C ARG A 724 41.27 -16.46 -21.50
N TYR A 725 40.96 -16.01 -22.69
CA TYR A 725 40.66 -14.63 -23.04
C TYR A 725 39.28 -14.56 -23.67
N GLU A 726 38.35 -13.87 -23.11
CA GLU A 726 37.01 -13.70 -23.63
C GLU A 726 36.61 -12.24 -23.72
N ALA A 727 35.93 -11.89 -24.80
CA ALA A 727 35.30 -10.58 -24.96
C ALA A 727 33.88 -10.75 -25.50
N GLU A 728 32.95 -10.04 -24.93
CA GLU A 728 31.58 -10.00 -25.41
C GLU A 728 31.08 -8.56 -25.42
N THR A 729 30.41 -8.19 -26.48
CA THR A 729 29.74 -6.90 -26.62
C THR A 729 28.31 -7.09 -27.11
N LYS A 730 27.37 -6.41 -26.48
CA LYS A 730 25.95 -6.37 -26.87
C LYS A 730 25.49 -4.93 -26.91
N TRP A 731 24.84 -4.53 -27.97
CA TRP A 731 24.31 -3.19 -28.15
C TRP A 731 22.84 -3.22 -28.52
N TYR A 732 22.06 -2.31 -27.95
CA TYR A 732 20.62 -2.19 -28.14
C TYR A 732 20.30 -0.78 -28.65
N PHE A 733 19.71 -0.71 -29.84
CA PHE A 733 19.37 0.54 -30.53
C PHE A 733 17.84 0.63 -30.66
N PRO A 734 17.20 1.59 -29.99
CA PRO A 734 15.78 1.83 -30.18
C PRO A 734 15.55 2.43 -31.58
N PHE A 735 14.50 1.95 -32.24
CA PHE A 735 14.07 2.44 -33.53
C PHE A 735 12.60 2.84 -33.51
N ARG A 736 12.04 3.31 -34.65
CA ARG A 736 10.65 3.78 -34.72
C ARG A 736 9.65 2.68 -34.30
N TRP A 737 8.47 3.08 -33.85
CA TRP A 737 7.34 2.22 -33.45
C TRP A 737 7.64 1.24 -32.28
N GLY A 738 8.67 1.56 -31.47
CA GLY A 738 9.04 0.73 -30.32
C GLY A 738 9.79 -0.55 -30.71
N THR A 739 10.38 -0.58 -31.91
CA THR A 739 11.25 -1.69 -32.33
C THR A 739 12.67 -1.51 -31.80
N VAL A 740 13.43 -2.59 -31.69
CA VAL A 740 14.80 -2.60 -31.15
C VAL A 740 15.70 -3.43 -32.01
N PHE A 741 16.82 -2.86 -32.42
CA PHE A 741 17.92 -3.58 -33.03
C PHE A 741 18.90 -4.04 -31.97
N MET A 742 19.29 -5.32 -31.94
CA MET A 742 20.33 -5.86 -31.07
C MET A 742 21.47 -6.44 -31.91
N LEU A 743 22.68 -6.06 -31.54
CA LEU A 743 23.90 -6.61 -32.06
C LEU A 743 24.68 -7.27 -30.93
N ARG A 744 25.15 -8.48 -31.11
CA ARG A 744 26.03 -9.17 -30.19
C ARG A 744 27.22 -9.73 -30.95
N ALA A 745 28.39 -9.56 -30.37
CA ALA A 745 29.59 -10.26 -30.79
C ALA A 745 30.29 -10.82 -29.56
N ARG A 746 30.69 -12.09 -29.61
CA ARG A 746 31.48 -12.76 -28.59
C ARG A 746 32.67 -13.46 -29.25
N GLY A 747 33.88 -13.25 -28.72
CA GLY A 747 35.09 -13.92 -29.14
C GLY A 747 35.75 -14.54 -27.92
N GLY A 748 36.35 -15.69 -28.13
CA GLY A 748 37.12 -16.41 -27.12
C GLY A 748 38.38 -17.01 -27.71
N TYR A 749 39.43 -16.97 -26.93
CA TYR A 749 40.71 -17.64 -27.23
C TYR A 749 41.23 -18.26 -25.95
N MET A 750 41.73 -19.49 -26.06
CA MET A 750 42.37 -20.14 -24.92
C MET A 750 43.62 -20.92 -25.40
N GLU A 751 44.55 -21.11 -24.49
CA GLU A 751 45.82 -21.80 -24.74
C GLU A 751 46.20 -22.62 -23.51
N ALA A 752 46.66 -23.85 -23.76
CA ALA A 752 47.23 -24.71 -22.75
C ALA A 752 48.56 -24.15 -22.22
N ARG A 753 48.90 -24.49 -20.99
CA ARG A 753 50.21 -24.19 -20.38
C ARG A 753 50.75 -25.45 -19.66
N PRO A 754 52.01 -25.89 -19.94
CA PRO A 754 52.86 -25.39 -21.04
C PRO A 754 52.19 -25.57 -22.41
N GLU A 755 52.75 -25.05 -23.48
CA GLU A 755 52.13 -24.98 -24.80
C GLU A 755 51.77 -26.35 -25.40
N ASP A 756 52.48 -27.39 -24.97
CA ASP A 756 52.25 -28.82 -25.28
C ASP A 756 51.34 -29.48 -24.22
N GLY A 757 50.86 -28.74 -23.23
CA GLY A 757 49.93 -29.24 -22.22
C GLY A 757 48.56 -29.60 -22.79
N ARG A 758 47.88 -30.53 -22.13
CA ARG A 758 46.53 -30.95 -22.55
C ARG A 758 45.46 -30.12 -21.85
N LEU A 759 44.46 -29.71 -22.66
CA LEU A 759 43.24 -29.05 -22.17
C LEU A 759 42.12 -30.06 -22.15
N PRO A 760 41.44 -30.26 -21.01
CA PRO A 760 40.22 -31.06 -20.96
C PRO A 760 39.16 -30.51 -21.94
N ILE A 761 38.45 -31.40 -22.60
CA ILE A 761 37.44 -31.04 -23.61
C ILE A 761 36.35 -30.18 -23.01
N TYR A 762 35.94 -30.44 -21.77
CA TYR A 762 34.90 -29.64 -21.07
C TYR A 762 35.34 -28.19 -20.79
N GLN A 763 36.62 -27.85 -20.91
CA GLN A 763 37.12 -26.47 -20.80
C GLN A 763 37.12 -25.76 -22.16
N LYS A 764 37.16 -26.50 -23.27
CA LYS A 764 37.22 -25.97 -24.62
C LYS A 764 35.89 -25.38 -25.09
N TYR A 765 35.96 -24.52 -26.09
CA TYR A 765 34.76 -23.91 -26.67
C TYR A 765 33.98 -24.92 -27.50
N ARG A 766 32.67 -24.94 -27.31
CA ARG A 766 31.66 -25.56 -28.17
C ARG A 766 30.50 -24.60 -28.26
N ILE A 767 29.90 -24.39 -29.41
CA ILE A 767 28.76 -23.54 -29.62
C ILE A 767 27.65 -24.28 -30.37
N GLY A 768 26.48 -23.70 -30.49
CA GLY A 768 25.24 -24.25 -30.99
C GLY A 768 24.13 -24.07 -29.98
N GLY A 769 22.88 -24.07 -30.44
CA GLY A 769 21.69 -23.87 -29.61
C GLY A 769 21.32 -22.39 -29.36
N MET A 770 20.29 -22.20 -28.62
CA MET A 770 19.55 -20.96 -28.44
C MET A 770 20.39 -19.74 -28.01
N ASN A 771 21.51 -19.94 -27.32
CA ASN A 771 22.33 -18.88 -26.75
C ASN A 771 23.59 -18.53 -27.59
N SER A 772 23.80 -19.22 -28.70
CA SER A 772 24.96 -19.01 -29.59
C SER A 772 24.55 -18.92 -31.07
N VAL A 773 24.52 -20.00 -31.80
CA VAL A 773 24.03 -20.09 -33.18
C VAL A 773 22.78 -20.98 -33.16
N ARG A 774 21.60 -20.35 -33.26
CA ARG A 774 20.31 -21.04 -33.21
C ARG A 774 20.12 -21.95 -34.44
N GLY A 775 19.36 -23.03 -34.26
CA GLY A 775 19.09 -24.04 -35.29
C GLY A 775 20.08 -25.18 -35.31
N TYR A 776 21.27 -25.00 -34.75
CA TYR A 776 22.21 -26.07 -34.50
C TYR A 776 22.01 -26.67 -33.12
N ASP A 777 22.21 -27.96 -32.96
CA ASP A 777 22.07 -28.61 -31.67
C ASP A 777 23.03 -28.04 -30.62
N PHE A 778 22.69 -28.20 -29.33
CA PHE A 778 23.54 -27.73 -28.26
C PHE A 778 24.97 -28.28 -28.36
N ALA A 779 25.96 -27.39 -28.36
CA ALA A 779 27.37 -27.69 -28.42
C ALA A 779 27.83 -28.48 -29.68
N SER A 780 27.03 -28.53 -30.75
CA SER A 780 27.31 -29.29 -31.96
C SER A 780 28.35 -28.64 -32.88
N ILE A 781 28.51 -27.32 -32.84
CA ILE A 781 29.54 -26.61 -33.62
C ILE A 781 30.85 -26.66 -32.84
N SER A 782 31.72 -27.57 -33.24
CA SER A 782 32.97 -27.92 -32.58
C SER A 782 33.92 -28.60 -33.57
N PRO A 783 35.24 -28.47 -33.44
CA PRO A 783 36.17 -29.41 -34.06
C PRO A 783 35.86 -30.84 -33.63
N GLU A 784 36.04 -31.77 -34.55
CA GLU A 784 35.81 -33.21 -34.38
C GLU A 784 37.11 -34.00 -34.43
N ASP A 785 37.14 -35.11 -33.69
CA ASP A 785 38.20 -36.08 -33.81
C ASP A 785 38.08 -36.80 -35.16
N PRO A 786 39.14 -36.83 -36.01
CA PRO A 786 39.03 -37.42 -37.34
C PRO A 786 38.75 -38.96 -37.37
N ALA A 787 39.04 -39.67 -36.27
CA ALA A 787 38.87 -41.13 -36.21
C ALA A 787 37.51 -41.54 -35.62
N THR A 788 37.01 -40.79 -34.60
CA THR A 788 35.79 -41.12 -33.85
C THR A 788 34.63 -40.22 -34.17
N GLN A 789 34.86 -39.06 -34.77
CA GLN A 789 33.89 -37.97 -35.04
C GLN A 789 33.34 -37.31 -33.77
N ASP A 790 33.92 -37.57 -32.59
CA ASP A 790 33.54 -36.94 -31.34
C ASP A 790 33.82 -35.46 -31.36
N LYS A 791 32.95 -34.69 -30.74
CA LYS A 791 33.10 -33.25 -30.61
C LYS A 791 34.14 -32.91 -29.53
N ILE A 792 35.37 -32.60 -29.92
CA ILE A 792 36.50 -32.39 -29.01
C ILE A 792 36.71 -30.95 -28.54
N GLY A 793 35.87 -30.01 -28.99
CA GLY A 793 35.98 -28.58 -28.61
C GLY A 793 37.20 -27.91 -29.26
N GLY A 794 37.19 -26.60 -29.30
CA GLY A 794 38.28 -25.78 -29.87
C GLY A 794 38.78 -24.72 -28.94
N GLU A 795 39.93 -24.19 -29.24
CA GLU A 795 40.59 -23.12 -28.46
C GLU A 795 40.19 -21.71 -28.92
N LYS A 796 39.52 -21.61 -30.05
CA LYS A 796 39.15 -20.32 -30.68
C LYS A 796 37.66 -20.31 -30.97
N MET A 797 36.97 -19.19 -30.64
CA MET A 797 35.55 -19.05 -30.84
C MET A 797 35.18 -17.63 -31.31
N ILE A 798 34.27 -17.55 -32.29
CA ILE A 798 33.59 -16.31 -32.64
C ILE A 798 32.09 -16.59 -32.76
N VAL A 799 31.26 -15.73 -32.20
CA VAL A 799 29.80 -15.76 -32.33
C VAL A 799 29.29 -14.34 -32.55
N CYS A 800 28.47 -14.16 -33.58
CA CYS A 800 27.80 -12.90 -33.91
C CYS A 800 26.29 -13.14 -34.02
N ASN A 801 25.50 -12.33 -33.34
CA ASN A 801 24.04 -12.40 -33.41
C ASN A 801 23.48 -11.01 -33.75
N PHE A 802 22.55 -10.98 -34.70
CA PHE A 802 21.76 -9.81 -35.08
C PHE A 802 20.31 -10.11 -34.82
N GLU A 803 19.64 -9.26 -34.11
CA GLU A 803 18.20 -9.40 -33.84
C GLU A 803 17.47 -8.10 -34.15
N TYR A 804 16.33 -8.19 -34.82
CA TYR A 804 15.36 -7.14 -34.96
C TYR A 804 14.10 -7.55 -34.18
N ARG A 805 13.82 -6.84 -33.07
CA ARG A 805 12.69 -7.10 -32.20
C ARG A 805 11.61 -6.06 -32.43
N PHE A 806 10.38 -6.51 -32.55
CA PHE A 806 9.21 -5.65 -32.74
C PHE A 806 8.05 -6.10 -31.84
N PRO A 807 7.27 -5.14 -31.29
CA PRO A 807 6.14 -5.48 -30.44
C PRO A 807 5.01 -6.07 -31.30
N LEU A 808 4.55 -7.28 -30.96
CA LEU A 808 3.35 -7.90 -31.53
C LEU A 808 2.11 -7.45 -30.74
N VAL A 809 2.18 -7.54 -29.41
CA VAL A 809 1.12 -7.10 -28.53
C VAL A 809 1.76 -6.33 -27.35
N LYS A 810 1.91 -5.01 -27.53
CA LYS A 810 2.61 -4.14 -26.55
C LYS A 810 2.10 -4.30 -25.12
N LYS A 811 0.76 -4.25 -24.94
CA LYS A 811 0.13 -4.30 -23.59
C LYS A 811 0.34 -5.63 -22.85
N GLN A 812 0.69 -6.71 -23.58
CA GLN A 812 0.85 -8.05 -23.01
C GLN A 812 2.30 -8.50 -22.97
N GLY A 813 3.24 -7.67 -23.43
CA GLY A 813 4.66 -8.00 -23.44
C GLY A 813 5.04 -9.09 -24.46
N VAL A 814 4.24 -9.25 -25.55
CA VAL A 814 4.55 -10.18 -26.63
C VAL A 814 5.31 -9.43 -27.72
N SER A 815 6.47 -9.95 -28.09
CA SER A 815 7.33 -9.41 -29.16
C SER A 815 7.67 -10.46 -30.18
N GLY A 816 7.74 -10.05 -31.44
CA GLY A 816 8.35 -10.82 -32.51
C GLY A 816 9.84 -10.55 -32.58
N VAL A 817 10.58 -11.51 -33.05
CA VAL A 817 12.02 -11.40 -33.36
C VAL A 817 12.30 -11.99 -34.72
N VAL A 818 13.14 -11.29 -35.49
CA VAL A 818 13.81 -11.82 -36.68
C VAL A 818 15.31 -11.78 -36.36
N PHE A 819 16.02 -12.83 -36.65
CA PHE A 819 17.42 -12.91 -36.30
C PHE A 819 18.27 -13.52 -37.38
N PHE A 820 19.57 -13.21 -37.28
CA PHE A 820 20.64 -13.84 -38.04
C PHE A 820 21.78 -14.14 -37.07
N ASP A 821 22.23 -15.39 -37.05
CA ASP A 821 23.34 -15.86 -36.23
C ASP A 821 24.46 -16.35 -37.10
N ALA A 822 25.70 -16.10 -36.67
CA ALA A 822 26.88 -16.63 -37.31
C ALA A 822 27.96 -16.95 -36.26
N GLY A 823 28.58 -18.08 -36.35
CA GLY A 823 29.62 -18.45 -35.39
C GLY A 823 30.38 -19.70 -35.78
N ASN A 824 31.56 -19.86 -35.22
CA ASN A 824 32.36 -21.08 -35.39
C ASN A 824 33.35 -21.26 -34.24
N VAL A 825 33.82 -22.45 -34.11
CA VAL A 825 34.89 -22.88 -33.20
C VAL A 825 36.00 -23.51 -34.01
N TRP A 826 37.23 -23.15 -33.70
CA TRP A 826 38.40 -23.65 -34.38
C TRP A 826 39.40 -24.28 -33.39
N ALA A 827 40.12 -25.29 -33.83
CA ALA A 827 41.23 -25.86 -33.08
C ALA A 827 42.42 -24.87 -32.98
N LYS A 828 43.39 -25.15 -32.10
CA LYS A 828 44.57 -24.32 -31.87
C LYS A 828 45.31 -23.93 -33.13
N ASP A 829 45.56 -24.91 -34.02
CA ASP A 829 46.38 -24.73 -35.22
C ASP A 829 45.61 -24.13 -36.39
N ASP A 830 44.27 -24.12 -36.32
CA ASP A 830 43.46 -23.57 -37.39
C ASP A 830 43.53 -22.04 -37.43
N SER A 831 43.51 -21.44 -38.58
CA SER A 831 43.36 -20.00 -38.75
C SER A 831 41.91 -19.58 -38.63
N TYR A 832 41.66 -18.40 -38.07
CA TYR A 832 40.32 -17.80 -38.12
C TYR A 832 39.86 -17.67 -39.58
N SER A 833 38.78 -18.34 -39.93
CA SER A 833 38.17 -18.26 -41.25
C SER A 833 36.74 -17.75 -41.14
N PHE A 834 36.49 -16.53 -41.61
CA PHE A 834 35.13 -15.98 -41.66
C PHE A 834 34.26 -16.67 -42.72
N GLY A 835 34.89 -17.38 -43.70
CA GLY A 835 34.17 -18.18 -44.70
C GLY A 835 33.60 -19.48 -44.13
N SER A 836 34.18 -20.01 -43.04
CA SER A 836 33.72 -21.23 -42.37
C SER A 836 32.74 -20.99 -41.22
N LEU A 837 32.22 -19.75 -41.05
CA LEU A 837 31.19 -19.47 -40.04
C LEU A 837 29.91 -20.24 -40.36
N ARG A 838 29.44 -21.02 -39.44
CA ARG A 838 28.10 -21.60 -39.45
C ARG A 838 27.08 -20.51 -39.33
N LYS A 839 26.03 -20.50 -40.15
CA LYS A 839 25.08 -19.41 -40.28
C LYS A 839 23.68 -19.94 -40.16
N SER A 840 22.86 -19.20 -39.46
CA SER A 840 21.42 -19.44 -39.39
C SER A 840 20.65 -18.13 -39.43
N ALA A 841 19.42 -18.18 -39.88
CA ALA A 841 18.47 -17.08 -39.83
C ALA A 841 17.11 -17.59 -39.41
N GLY A 842 16.36 -16.80 -38.73
CA GLY A 842 15.08 -17.26 -38.22
C GLY A 842 14.14 -16.19 -37.73
N LEU A 843 13.02 -16.63 -37.27
CA LEU A 843 11.98 -15.80 -36.70
C LEU A 843 11.38 -16.47 -35.46
N GLY A 844 10.80 -15.68 -34.59
CA GLY A 844 10.19 -16.23 -33.39
C GLY A 844 9.31 -15.25 -32.63
N ALA A 845 8.76 -15.75 -31.56
CA ALA A 845 7.98 -14.98 -30.61
C ALA A 845 8.56 -15.10 -29.18
N ARG A 846 8.59 -13.99 -28.50
CA ARG A 846 8.99 -13.90 -27.09
C ARG A 846 7.87 -13.30 -26.29
N TRP A 847 7.57 -13.87 -25.15
CA TRP A 847 6.51 -13.39 -24.28
C TRP A 847 6.99 -13.31 -22.83
N ASN A 848 6.94 -12.13 -22.24
CA ASN A 848 7.13 -11.95 -20.81
C ASN A 848 5.83 -12.33 -20.09
N SER A 849 5.61 -13.63 -19.92
CA SER A 849 4.40 -14.15 -19.31
C SER A 849 4.43 -14.02 -17.78
N PRO A 850 3.28 -14.09 -17.09
CA PRO A 850 3.22 -14.16 -15.64
C PRO A 850 3.94 -15.38 -15.02
N LEU A 851 4.17 -16.42 -15.84
CA LEU A 851 4.89 -17.64 -15.46
C LEU A 851 6.40 -17.55 -15.74
N GLY A 852 6.87 -16.41 -16.22
CA GLY A 852 8.25 -16.16 -16.64
C GLY A 852 8.37 -15.97 -18.16
N PRO A 853 9.60 -15.66 -18.62
CA PRO A 853 9.84 -15.43 -20.03
C PRO A 853 9.73 -16.72 -20.84
N LEU A 854 9.01 -16.62 -21.97
CA LEU A 854 8.84 -17.70 -22.95
C LEU A 854 9.49 -17.30 -24.26
N ARG A 855 10.22 -18.23 -24.89
CA ARG A 855 10.80 -18.08 -26.23
C ARG A 855 10.39 -19.27 -27.08
N LEU A 856 9.91 -18.98 -28.28
CA LEU A 856 9.68 -19.96 -29.33
C LEU A 856 10.22 -19.38 -30.62
N GLU A 857 11.28 -19.97 -31.12
CA GLU A 857 12.03 -19.47 -32.29
C GLU A 857 12.27 -20.61 -33.27
N TYR A 858 12.12 -20.35 -34.54
CA TYR A 858 12.51 -21.31 -35.59
C TYR A 858 13.70 -20.76 -36.37
N ALA A 859 14.76 -21.52 -36.45
CA ALA A 859 16.01 -21.17 -37.13
C ALA A 859 16.22 -22.03 -38.32
N PHE A 860 16.40 -21.42 -39.49
CA PHE A 860 16.84 -22.06 -40.73
C PHE A 860 18.35 -22.13 -40.75
N ILE A 861 18.93 -23.30 -40.96
CA ILE A 861 20.36 -23.50 -41.12
C ILE A 861 20.72 -23.08 -42.54
N LEU A 862 21.59 -22.09 -42.69
CA LEU A 862 22.02 -21.57 -44.00
C LEU A 862 23.31 -22.20 -44.49
N ASP A 863 24.12 -22.74 -43.58
CA ASP A 863 25.43 -23.32 -43.87
C ASP A 863 25.66 -24.56 -43.00
N PRO A 864 25.22 -25.77 -43.42
CA PRO A 864 25.30 -26.99 -42.62
C PRO A 864 26.73 -27.50 -42.41
N GLY A 865 27.72 -27.07 -43.19
CA GLY A 865 29.11 -27.47 -43.07
C GLY A 865 29.53 -28.54 -44.06
N PRO A 866 30.86 -28.79 -44.15
CA PRO A 866 31.40 -29.67 -45.19
C PRO A 866 31.10 -31.17 -44.96
N ASP A 867 30.83 -31.60 -43.72
CA ASP A 867 30.67 -33.03 -43.37
C ASP A 867 29.20 -33.45 -43.17
N GLU A 868 28.28 -32.48 -43.05
CA GLU A 868 26.84 -32.75 -43.02
C GLU A 868 26.36 -32.82 -44.49
N THR A 869 26.52 -33.95 -45.13
CA THR A 869 25.75 -34.27 -46.35
C THR A 869 24.30 -34.30 -45.91
N ARG A 870 23.61 -33.18 -46.14
CA ARG A 870 22.19 -33.02 -45.87
C ARG A 870 21.47 -34.16 -46.63
N SER A 871 21.00 -35.17 -45.91
CA SER A 871 20.03 -36.08 -46.48
C SER A 871 18.75 -35.26 -46.78
N ASP A 872 18.01 -35.62 -47.83
CA ASP A 872 16.73 -34.98 -48.17
C ASP A 872 15.73 -35.09 -47.01
N GLU A 873 16.06 -35.84 -45.95
CA GLU A 873 15.27 -36.06 -44.72
C GLU A 873 15.65 -35.14 -43.57
N ASP A 874 16.78 -34.40 -43.62
CA ASP A 874 17.18 -33.49 -42.51
C ASP A 874 16.37 -32.23 -42.57
N PRO A 875 15.81 -31.78 -41.42
CA PRO A 875 14.98 -30.58 -41.39
C PRO A 875 15.76 -29.34 -41.79
N ALA A 876 15.18 -28.48 -42.62
CA ALA A 876 15.79 -27.24 -43.07
C ALA A 876 16.11 -26.25 -41.92
N GLY A 877 15.77 -26.60 -40.70
CA GLY A 877 15.99 -25.83 -39.50
C GLY A 877 15.32 -26.48 -38.27
N ASN A 878 15.60 -25.95 -37.10
CA ASN A 878 15.15 -26.48 -35.85
C ASN A 878 14.29 -25.46 -35.07
N TRP A 879 13.31 -25.99 -34.29
CA TRP A 879 12.62 -25.24 -33.30
C TRP A 879 13.42 -25.13 -32.01
N GLU A 880 13.57 -23.91 -31.56
CA GLU A 880 14.18 -23.58 -30.27
C GLU A 880 13.11 -23.11 -29.31
N PHE A 881 12.99 -23.76 -28.17
CA PHE A 881 11.99 -23.45 -27.16
C PHE A 881 12.61 -23.33 -25.77
N ALA A 882 12.24 -22.32 -25.01
CA ALA A 882 12.64 -22.17 -23.61
C ALA A 882 11.53 -21.53 -22.76
N ILE A 883 11.37 -22.06 -21.56
CA ILE A 883 10.48 -21.53 -20.51
C ILE A 883 11.29 -21.30 -19.25
N GLY A 884 11.11 -20.12 -18.61
CA GLY A 884 11.59 -19.88 -17.26
C GLY A 884 13.08 -19.71 -17.06
N GLY A 885 13.87 -19.65 -18.13
CA GLY A 885 15.30 -19.35 -18.07
C GLY A 885 15.57 -17.84 -18.13
N ALA A 886 16.61 -17.35 -17.46
CA ALA A 886 17.11 -16.00 -17.70
C ALA A 886 17.67 -15.91 -19.14
N PHE A 887 17.24 -14.88 -19.88
CA PHE A 887 17.66 -14.62 -21.26
C PHE A 887 19.00 -13.90 -21.30
#